data_905fee6eb35285fc69b15dbf790b3f1d
#
_entry.id   905fee6eb35285fc69b15dbf790b3f1d
#
_cell.length_a   1.000
_cell.length_b   1.000
_cell.length_c   1.000
_cell.angle_alpha   90.00
_cell.angle_beta   90.00
_cell.angle_gamma   90.00
#
_symmetry.space_group_name_H-M   'P 1'
#
loop_
_entity.id
_entity.type
_entity.pdbx_description
1 polymer ?
#
loop_
_entity_poly.entity_id
_entity_poly.type
_entity_poly.pdbx_seq_one_letter_code
_entity_poly.pdbx_strand_id
1 'polypeptide(L)'
;MLHIKNMVCPRCVMAARGILITHMDPIISKIICTMLMATACLRAAAQTDTIYKEHKLQGIEVKATNGIKSKNRVGNTEIIGQAQLFRAACCNLGESFTANPSVDVSYSDAATGARQIKLLGLSGTYVQMLTENIPNLRGAGIPYSLGYVPGPWMQSIQVSKGAASVKNGYESITGQIDIEYLKPQGTDGIRGNAYLDSNLKQEANLDGSIHLNDRLSGSLLLHGENRQRDHDGNGDGFMDMPRQKQYNVMNRWAYVSSGLISQLAIRLLGDQRSSGMSSHAANHDMRRYGVDVNTHRYEAQWKNALMLQGRPGTSIALMLHGSWHDAHYTFGDTRYNVTQKNGYAQLMYETDLDEHHNLAVGTSLNHDYYDELASGAAFASPYPAAGSHSESTIGAYAQYTYKLGEQLTVMPGLRYDHSTLYGGFVTPRLHVKYAPVSLLTLRASVGKGYRSPHALAENTPLLASGRTCIVANDLKQETAWNMGLSAALNLPIGSKTLEVNAEYYYTRFGNQLVINFDGARGDHTLFFDNLHGRSYSHTLQVDATYPLVEGLTATAAWRYNDARTTYDGQLRQRPLTSLYKGLLTLSYKTPTALWQFDVTGQLNGKGKLYDNSDYPAYGQLQAQVTREFRHFSVYLGGENLTNYRIARPIVGAENPWQPSFDATQIWGPTEGAMVYIGIRIKFETL
;
A
#
# COMPACT_ATOMS: atom_id res chain seq x y z
N MET A 1 -43.45 28.33 4.36
CA MET A 1 -42.35 29.06 3.71
C MET A 1 -42.13 30.39 4.40
N LEU A 2 -41.48 30.38 5.55
CA LEU A 2 -40.98 31.61 6.28
C LEU A 2 -40.51 31.14 7.64
N HIS A 3 -39.19 30.96 7.80
CA HIS A 3 -38.42 30.98 9.08
C HIS A 3 -37.10 30.18 9.04
N ILE A 4 -36.39 30.17 7.89
CA ILE A 4 -35.04 29.55 7.82
C ILE A 4 -34.01 30.60 7.29
N LYS A 5 -34.09 31.85 7.74
CA LYS A 5 -33.15 32.89 7.24
C LYS A 5 -32.09 33.36 8.23
N ASN A 6 -32.04 32.87 9.48
CA ASN A 6 -31.20 33.50 10.52
C ASN A 6 -30.26 32.55 11.27
N MET A 7 -29.76 31.46 10.69
CA MET A 7 -28.84 30.56 11.41
C MET A 7 -27.54 30.21 10.64
N VAL A 8 -27.09 31.04 9.72
CA VAL A 8 -25.77 30.86 9.10
C VAL A 8 -24.98 32.15 9.32
N CYS A 9 -23.92 32.06 10.13
CA CYS A 9 -23.02 33.19 10.38
C CYS A 9 -22.34 33.59 9.06
N PRO A 10 -22.59 34.80 8.54
CA PRO A 10 -22.05 35.26 7.25
C PRO A 10 -20.52 35.33 7.19
N ARG A 11 -19.85 35.39 8.34
CA ARG A 11 -18.37 35.42 8.46
C ARG A 11 -17.70 34.07 8.22
N CYS A 12 -18.37 32.92 8.50
CA CYS A 12 -17.80 31.60 8.23
C CYS A 12 -17.83 31.24 6.73
N VAL A 13 -18.79 31.76 5.97
CA VAL A 13 -18.91 31.53 4.53
C VAL A 13 -17.89 32.33 3.73
N MET A 14 -17.49 33.50 4.20
CA MET A 14 -16.47 34.34 3.52
C MET A 14 -15.04 33.84 3.78
N ALA A 15 -14.73 33.28 4.94
CA ALA A 15 -13.40 32.75 5.22
C ALA A 15 -13.08 31.48 4.41
N ALA A 16 -14.08 30.64 4.10
CA ALA A 16 -13.91 29.46 3.28
C ALA A 16 -13.76 29.76 1.76
N ARG A 17 -14.21 30.93 1.31
CA ARG A 17 -14.09 31.35 -0.09
C ARG A 17 -12.74 31.95 -0.48
N GLY A 18 -11.91 32.34 0.49
CA GLY A 18 -10.73 33.18 0.21
C GLY A 18 -9.39 32.42 0.04
N ILE A 19 -9.24 31.18 0.42
CA ILE A 19 -7.91 30.56 0.53
C ILE A 19 -7.72 29.24 -0.25
N LEU A 20 -8.77 28.54 -0.70
CA LEU A 20 -8.63 27.19 -1.30
C LEU A 20 -9.26 26.98 -2.69
N ILE A 21 -9.96 27.95 -3.30
CA ILE A 21 -10.87 27.65 -4.42
C ILE A 21 -10.35 28.11 -5.79
N THR A 22 -9.23 28.82 -5.89
CA THR A 22 -8.79 29.44 -7.16
C THR A 22 -8.10 28.49 -8.15
N HIS A 23 -7.83 27.21 -7.78
CA HIS A 23 -7.16 26.23 -8.66
C HIS A 23 -7.75 24.82 -8.61
N MET A 24 -8.96 24.62 -8.07
CA MET A 24 -9.62 23.33 -8.04
C MET A 24 -10.64 23.19 -9.16
N ASP A 25 -10.73 21.98 -9.72
CA ASP A 25 -11.76 21.58 -10.68
C ASP A 25 -13.16 21.96 -10.14
N PRO A 26 -14.00 22.65 -10.95
CA PRO A 26 -15.32 23.11 -10.53
C PRO A 26 -16.25 21.96 -10.06
N ILE A 27 -16.01 20.73 -10.48
CA ILE A 27 -16.74 19.54 -10.02
C ILE A 27 -16.35 19.20 -8.57
N ILE A 28 -15.06 19.25 -8.25
CA ILE A 28 -14.52 18.95 -6.91
C ILE A 28 -15.00 20.02 -5.92
N SER A 29 -14.98 21.27 -6.30
CA SER A 29 -15.51 22.39 -5.48
C SER A 29 -17.00 22.19 -5.13
N LYS A 30 -17.82 21.77 -6.10
CA LYS A 30 -19.24 21.47 -5.88
C LYS A 30 -19.46 20.28 -4.96
N ILE A 31 -18.68 19.21 -5.10
CA ILE A 31 -18.77 18.00 -4.27
C ILE A 31 -18.38 18.32 -2.82
N ILE A 32 -17.30 19.05 -2.59
CA ILE A 32 -16.87 19.47 -1.25
C ILE A 32 -17.93 20.37 -0.59
N CYS A 33 -18.50 21.33 -1.32
CA CYS A 33 -19.58 22.17 -0.82
C CYS A 33 -20.84 21.35 -0.48
N THR A 34 -21.17 20.34 -1.31
CA THR A 34 -22.33 19.45 -1.06
C THR A 34 -22.09 18.55 0.13
N MET A 35 -20.89 18.04 0.33
CA MET A 35 -20.51 17.24 1.51
C MET A 35 -20.53 18.07 2.81
N LEU A 36 -20.04 19.33 2.76
CA LEU A 36 -20.08 20.23 3.90
C LEU A 36 -21.52 20.67 4.23
N MET A 37 -22.39 20.84 3.25
CA MET A 37 -23.81 21.12 3.46
C MET A 37 -24.55 19.88 4.00
N ALA A 38 -24.25 18.67 3.54
CA ALA A 38 -24.85 17.45 4.07
C ALA A 38 -24.51 17.23 5.55
N THR A 39 -23.26 17.54 5.94
CA THR A 39 -22.83 17.53 7.38
C THR A 39 -23.56 18.56 8.22
N ALA A 40 -23.84 19.74 7.67
CA ALA A 40 -24.59 20.79 8.35
C ALA A 40 -26.10 20.48 8.49
N CYS A 41 -26.70 19.84 7.47
CA CYS A 41 -28.12 19.44 7.48
C CYS A 41 -28.41 18.29 8.44
N LEU A 42 -27.47 17.35 8.64
CA LEU A 42 -27.63 16.23 9.57
C LEU A 42 -27.62 16.67 11.04
N ARG A 43 -26.97 17.78 11.40
CA ARG A 43 -27.04 18.37 12.74
C ARG A 43 -28.44 18.87 13.13
N ALA A 44 -29.25 19.23 12.17
CA ALA A 44 -30.60 19.77 12.40
C ALA A 44 -31.67 18.68 12.68
N ALA A 45 -31.37 17.39 12.41
CA ALA A 45 -32.32 16.29 12.53
C ALA A 45 -32.18 15.42 13.78
N ALA A 46 -31.18 15.67 14.64
CA ALA A 46 -30.84 14.81 15.78
C ALA A 46 -31.23 15.43 17.13
N GLN A 47 -32.53 15.59 17.35
CA GLN A 47 -33.05 15.82 18.70
C GLN A 47 -34.23 14.90 18.97
N THR A 48 -33.96 13.75 19.61
CA THR A 48 -34.92 13.08 20.55
C THR A 48 -34.19 12.05 21.40
N ASP A 49 -34.35 12.22 22.69
CA ASP A 49 -33.84 11.38 23.78
C ASP A 49 -34.36 9.95 23.75
N THR A 50 -33.51 8.98 24.02
CA THR A 50 -33.84 7.82 24.89
C THR A 50 -32.59 7.12 25.40
N ILE A 51 -32.51 6.94 26.72
CA ILE A 51 -31.44 6.31 27.49
C ILE A 51 -31.43 4.79 27.26
N TYR A 52 -30.32 4.22 26.78
CA TYR A 52 -30.04 2.79 26.84
C TYR A 52 -28.68 2.51 27.46
N LYS A 53 -28.64 1.51 28.38
CA LYS A 53 -27.45 1.03 29.07
C LYS A 53 -26.44 0.47 28.08
N GLU A 54 -25.22 0.97 28.15
CA GLU A 54 -24.05 0.51 27.39
C GLU A 54 -23.68 -0.93 27.73
N HIS A 55 -23.66 -1.80 26.71
CA HIS A 55 -22.71 -2.88 26.63
C HIS A 55 -21.52 -2.38 25.80
N LYS A 56 -20.45 -1.98 26.47
CA LYS A 56 -19.15 -1.74 25.81
C LYS A 56 -18.70 -3.04 25.16
N LEU A 57 -18.85 -3.14 23.84
CA LEU A 57 -18.00 -4.02 23.06
C LEU A 57 -16.57 -3.53 23.30
N GLN A 58 -15.79 -4.34 24.00
CA GLN A 58 -14.35 -4.10 24.15
C GLN A 58 -13.76 -4.08 22.75
N GLY A 59 -13.55 -2.87 22.20
CA GLY A 59 -12.65 -2.69 21.09
C GLY A 59 -11.33 -3.31 21.51
N ILE A 60 -10.80 -4.23 20.71
CA ILE A 60 -9.46 -4.77 20.93
C ILE A 60 -8.52 -3.59 20.70
N GLU A 61 -8.24 -2.85 21.77
CA GLU A 61 -7.13 -1.91 21.80
C GLU A 61 -5.86 -2.75 21.70
N VAL A 62 -5.35 -2.86 20.48
CA VAL A 62 -4.01 -3.42 20.28
C VAL A 62 -3.02 -2.38 20.79
N LYS A 63 -2.70 -2.42 22.09
CA LYS A 63 -1.54 -1.75 22.66
C LYS A 63 -0.29 -2.47 22.14
N ALA A 64 0.04 -2.23 20.85
CA ALA A 64 1.19 -2.82 20.22
C ALA A 64 2.41 -1.95 20.48
N THR A 65 3.28 -2.42 21.34
CA THR A 65 4.58 -1.78 21.60
C THR A 65 5.66 -2.18 20.58
N ASN A 66 5.47 -3.20 19.74
CA ASN A 66 6.38 -3.59 18.65
C ASN A 66 5.58 -4.41 17.65
N GLY A 67 5.94 -4.48 16.34
CA GLY A 67 5.27 -5.23 15.29
C GLY A 67 4.83 -6.60 15.75
N ILE A 68 3.61 -6.68 16.27
CA ILE A 68 3.13 -7.90 16.90
C ILE A 68 2.70 -8.82 15.77
N LYS A 69 3.46 -9.89 15.57
CA LYS A 69 2.94 -11.05 14.83
C LYS A 69 1.71 -11.53 15.60
N SER A 70 0.55 -11.39 15.00
CA SER A 70 -0.72 -11.69 15.66
C SER A 70 -0.77 -13.17 16.08
N LYS A 71 -0.64 -13.44 17.38
CA LYS A 71 -0.74 -14.80 17.95
C LYS A 71 -2.10 -15.44 17.65
N ASN A 72 -3.15 -14.61 17.53
CA ASN A 72 -4.52 -15.08 17.36
C ASN A 72 -4.91 -15.39 15.92
N ARG A 73 -4.14 -14.93 14.91
CA ARG A 73 -4.42 -15.20 13.50
C ARG A 73 -3.82 -16.53 13.08
N VAL A 74 -4.54 -17.27 12.23
CA VAL A 74 -4.08 -18.56 11.69
C VAL A 74 -2.95 -18.34 10.69
N GLY A 75 -3.08 -17.36 9.78
CA GLY A 75 -2.04 -16.96 8.84
C GLY A 75 -0.90 -16.19 9.50
N ASN A 76 0.27 -16.19 8.86
CA ASN A 76 1.42 -15.39 9.29
C ASN A 76 1.19 -13.92 8.94
N THR A 77 0.60 -13.19 9.88
CA THR A 77 0.23 -11.78 9.72
C THR A 77 0.99 -10.92 10.73
N GLU A 78 1.67 -9.91 10.24
CA GLU A 78 2.29 -8.86 11.01
C GLU A 78 1.39 -7.62 11.00
N ILE A 79 1.20 -6.98 12.16
CA ILE A 79 0.43 -5.74 12.29
C ILE A 79 1.40 -4.61 12.63
N ILE A 80 1.50 -3.64 11.75
CA ILE A 80 2.23 -2.39 11.94
C ILE A 80 1.22 -1.36 12.45
N GLY A 81 1.23 -1.11 13.75
CA GLY A 81 0.32 -0.15 14.38
C GLY A 81 0.83 1.28 14.32
N GLN A 82 -0.02 2.24 14.68
CA GLN A 82 0.28 3.68 14.62
C GLN A 82 1.56 4.06 15.39
N ALA A 83 1.81 3.45 16.55
CA ALA A 83 3.04 3.68 17.32
C ALA A 83 4.32 3.32 16.57
N GLN A 84 4.28 2.31 15.68
CA GLN A 84 5.42 1.97 14.81
C GLN A 84 5.52 2.88 13.60
N LEU A 85 4.36 3.25 13.00
CA LEU A 85 4.31 4.20 11.89
C LEU A 85 4.92 5.55 12.27
N PHE A 86 4.85 5.95 13.54
CA PHE A 86 5.39 7.22 14.05
C PHE A 86 6.86 7.18 14.43
N ARG A 87 7.55 6.02 14.38
CA ARG A 87 9.01 5.92 14.62
C ARG A 87 9.88 6.53 13.53
N ALA A 88 9.32 6.68 12.34
CA ALA A 88 9.87 7.47 11.26
C ALA A 88 8.80 8.45 10.76
N ALA A 89 9.17 9.49 10.05
CA ALA A 89 8.19 10.37 9.42
C ALA A 89 7.57 9.63 8.22
N CYS A 90 6.51 8.86 8.48
CA CYS A 90 5.79 8.15 7.43
C CYS A 90 4.83 9.13 6.74
N CYS A 91 5.26 9.74 5.65
CA CYS A 91 4.41 10.61 4.84
C CYS A 91 3.39 9.81 4.03
N ASN A 92 3.74 8.58 3.61
CA ASN A 92 2.87 7.73 2.80
C ASN A 92 3.10 6.23 3.10
N LEU A 93 2.27 5.38 2.48
CA LEU A 93 2.32 3.93 2.68
C LEU A 93 3.71 3.34 2.33
N GLY A 94 4.38 3.82 1.29
CA GLY A 94 5.70 3.32 0.91
C GLY A 94 6.74 3.55 2.01
N GLU A 95 6.76 4.72 2.63
CA GLU A 95 7.67 5.05 3.70
C GLU A 95 7.39 4.27 4.99
N SER A 96 6.17 3.77 5.17
CA SER A 96 5.77 2.97 6.34
C SER A 96 6.52 1.63 6.46
N PHE A 97 7.11 1.15 5.38
CA PHE A 97 7.83 -0.13 5.36
C PHE A 97 9.35 0.00 5.55
N THR A 98 9.89 1.21 5.68
CA THR A 98 11.34 1.42 5.78
C THR A 98 11.98 0.69 6.96
N ALA A 99 11.29 0.58 8.10
CA ALA A 99 11.74 -0.19 9.26
C ALA A 99 11.14 -1.60 9.33
N ASN A 100 10.52 -2.10 8.24
CA ASN A 100 9.92 -3.42 8.20
C ASN A 100 10.84 -4.43 7.49
N PRO A 101 11.16 -5.58 8.10
CA PRO A 101 12.06 -6.57 7.49
C PRO A 101 11.40 -7.37 6.35
N SER A 102 10.08 -7.38 6.28
CA SER A 102 9.31 -8.28 5.43
C SER A 102 8.99 -7.71 4.06
N VAL A 103 8.84 -6.37 3.98
CA VAL A 103 8.49 -5.67 2.76
C VAL A 103 9.67 -4.81 2.31
N ASP A 104 10.10 -4.97 1.07
CA ASP A 104 11.05 -4.05 0.44
C ASP A 104 10.30 -2.96 -0.29
N VAL A 105 10.81 -1.74 -0.19
CA VAL A 105 10.36 -0.60 -0.98
C VAL A 105 11.54 -0.07 -1.78
N SER A 106 11.33 0.16 -3.06
CA SER A 106 12.31 0.77 -3.96
C SER A 106 11.61 1.70 -4.94
N TYR A 107 12.35 2.61 -5.54
CA TYR A 107 11.84 3.35 -6.69
C TYR A 107 11.70 2.43 -7.89
N SER A 108 10.70 2.70 -8.74
CA SER A 108 10.46 1.96 -9.99
C SER A 108 11.30 2.50 -11.14
N ASP A 109 11.55 3.82 -11.10
CA ASP A 109 12.36 4.55 -12.06
C ASP A 109 12.96 5.81 -11.42
N ALA A 110 13.92 6.45 -12.10
CA ALA A 110 14.62 7.65 -11.63
C ALA A 110 13.83 8.96 -11.90
N ALA A 111 12.78 8.93 -12.71
CA ALA A 111 12.16 10.14 -13.20
C ALA A 111 10.83 10.48 -12.51
N THR A 112 9.98 9.49 -12.23
CA THR A 112 8.59 9.71 -11.78
C THR A 112 8.42 9.73 -10.27
N GLY A 113 9.43 9.26 -9.52
CA GLY A 113 9.32 9.04 -8.08
C GLY A 113 8.31 7.93 -7.70
N ALA A 114 7.91 7.10 -8.67
CA ALA A 114 7.09 5.92 -8.42
C ALA A 114 7.82 4.94 -7.52
N ARG A 115 7.11 4.40 -6.52
CA ARG A 115 7.67 3.39 -5.61
C ARG A 115 6.95 2.06 -5.80
N GLN A 116 7.69 0.99 -5.70
CA GLN A 116 7.16 -0.36 -5.72
C GLN A 116 7.55 -1.11 -4.44
N ILE A 117 6.69 -2.03 -4.05
CA ILE A 117 7.01 -2.99 -2.99
C ILE A 117 7.47 -4.31 -3.60
N LYS A 118 8.22 -5.08 -2.81
CA LYS A 118 8.50 -6.50 -3.06
C LYS A 118 8.20 -7.28 -1.80
N LEU A 119 7.50 -8.38 -1.96
CA LEU A 119 7.18 -9.32 -0.89
C LEU A 119 7.62 -10.71 -1.32
N LEU A 120 8.36 -11.41 -0.46
CA LEU A 120 8.93 -12.74 -0.76
C LEU A 120 9.82 -12.75 -2.01
N GLY A 121 10.58 -11.66 -2.24
CA GLY A 121 11.47 -11.50 -3.40
C GLY A 121 10.76 -11.25 -4.73
N LEU A 122 9.45 -11.05 -4.73
CA LEU A 122 8.61 -10.86 -5.93
C LEU A 122 7.98 -9.47 -5.96
N SER A 123 7.63 -9.01 -7.17
CA SER A 123 7.02 -7.69 -7.41
C SER A 123 5.74 -7.47 -6.62
N GLY A 124 5.46 -6.24 -6.27
CA GLY A 124 4.24 -5.81 -5.59
C GLY A 124 2.95 -6.10 -6.36
N THR A 125 3.01 -6.32 -7.67
CA THR A 125 1.87 -6.77 -8.46
C THR A 125 1.31 -8.13 -8.01
N TYR A 126 2.11 -8.96 -7.32
CA TYR A 126 1.69 -10.25 -6.75
C TYR A 126 1.22 -10.16 -5.31
N VAL A 127 1.26 -8.97 -4.72
CA VAL A 127 0.70 -8.66 -3.41
C VAL A 127 -0.70 -8.08 -3.60
N GLN A 128 -1.69 -8.70 -3.01
CA GLN A 128 -3.04 -8.15 -3.04
C GLN A 128 -3.13 -6.97 -2.07
N MET A 129 -3.40 -5.78 -2.60
CA MET A 129 -3.66 -4.59 -1.79
C MET A 129 -5.12 -4.54 -1.39
N LEU A 130 -5.35 -4.34 -0.09
CA LEU A 130 -6.68 -4.20 0.48
C LEU A 130 -6.81 -2.86 1.21
N THR A 131 -8.01 -2.34 1.24
CA THR A 131 -8.42 -1.27 2.13
C THR A 131 -9.57 -1.81 2.98
N GLU A 132 -9.29 -2.07 4.26
CA GLU A 132 -10.28 -2.58 5.21
C GLU A 132 -10.98 -3.85 4.70
N ASN A 133 -10.18 -4.83 4.24
CA ASN A 133 -10.58 -6.11 3.66
C ASN A 133 -11.28 -6.04 2.28
N ILE A 134 -11.29 -4.91 1.62
CA ILE A 134 -11.80 -4.76 0.25
C ILE A 134 -10.61 -4.63 -0.71
N PRO A 135 -10.54 -5.42 -1.81
CA PRO A 135 -9.52 -5.24 -2.85
C PRO A 135 -9.53 -3.82 -3.42
N ASN A 136 -8.37 -3.17 -3.42
CA ASN A 136 -8.20 -1.78 -3.85
C ASN A 136 -6.80 -1.55 -4.42
N LEU A 137 -6.54 -0.40 -5.05
CA LEU A 137 -5.24 0.00 -5.63
C LEU A 137 -4.68 -1.07 -6.59
N ARG A 138 -5.53 -1.53 -7.52
CA ARG A 138 -5.26 -2.55 -8.54
C ARG A 138 -5.06 -1.93 -9.91
N GLY A 139 -4.51 -2.70 -10.86
CA GLY A 139 -4.39 -2.30 -12.26
C GLY A 139 -3.65 -0.98 -12.44
N ALA A 140 -4.26 -0.01 -13.11
CA ALA A 140 -3.68 1.31 -13.40
C ALA A 140 -3.31 2.10 -12.13
N GLY A 141 -3.91 1.79 -10.99
CA GLY A 141 -3.57 2.42 -9.71
C GLY A 141 -2.25 1.94 -9.11
N ILE A 142 -1.71 0.77 -9.50
CA ILE A 142 -0.55 0.14 -8.87
C ILE A 142 0.72 1.00 -8.91
N PRO A 143 1.13 1.60 -10.05
CA PRO A 143 2.45 2.24 -10.17
C PRO A 143 2.73 3.32 -9.13
N TYR A 144 1.69 4.06 -8.70
CA TYR A 144 1.82 5.16 -7.75
C TYR A 144 1.04 4.94 -6.44
N SER A 145 0.44 3.75 -6.26
CA SER A 145 -0.47 3.41 -5.15
C SER A 145 0.11 3.70 -3.77
N LEU A 146 1.41 3.47 -3.58
CA LEU A 146 2.07 3.67 -2.29
C LEU A 146 2.13 5.16 -1.89
N GLY A 147 2.20 6.07 -2.85
CA GLY A 147 2.14 7.50 -2.63
C GLY A 147 0.72 8.05 -2.40
N TYR A 148 -0.32 7.28 -2.77
CA TYR A 148 -1.69 7.75 -2.64
C TYR A 148 -2.26 7.67 -1.22
N VAL A 149 -1.65 6.90 -0.33
CA VAL A 149 -2.15 6.65 1.02
C VAL A 149 -1.33 7.48 2.02
N PRO A 150 -1.90 8.56 2.60
CA PRO A 150 -1.20 9.37 3.59
C PRO A 150 -0.91 8.58 4.87
N GLY A 151 0.33 8.68 5.35
CA GLY A 151 0.79 8.00 6.56
C GLY A 151 -0.06 8.30 7.80
N PRO A 152 -0.34 9.58 8.11
CA PRO A 152 -1.14 9.95 9.28
C PRO A 152 -2.59 9.44 9.28
N TRP A 153 -3.14 9.03 8.11
CA TRP A 153 -4.49 8.48 8.02
C TRP A 153 -4.58 7.01 8.42
N MET A 154 -3.44 6.31 8.47
CA MET A 154 -3.40 4.88 8.77
C MET A 154 -3.46 4.62 10.27
N GLN A 155 -4.42 3.82 10.68
CA GLN A 155 -4.50 3.26 12.03
C GLN A 155 -3.55 2.08 12.19
N SER A 156 -3.51 1.22 11.16
CA SER A 156 -2.57 0.09 11.07
C SER A 156 -2.44 -0.41 9.65
N ILE A 157 -1.36 -1.13 9.40
CA ILE A 157 -1.13 -1.92 8.19
C ILE A 157 -0.99 -3.37 8.61
N GLN A 158 -1.68 -4.27 7.92
CA GLN A 158 -1.60 -5.71 8.17
C GLN A 158 -0.89 -6.37 6.97
N VAL A 159 0.27 -6.95 7.21
CA VAL A 159 1.06 -7.67 6.20
C VAL A 159 0.89 -9.16 6.43
N SER A 160 0.12 -9.84 5.60
CA SER A 160 -0.08 -11.27 5.61
C SER A 160 0.76 -11.91 4.51
N LYS A 161 1.69 -12.79 4.88
CA LYS A 161 2.62 -13.43 3.94
C LYS A 161 2.09 -14.79 3.50
N GLY A 162 2.39 -15.13 2.24
CA GLY A 162 1.97 -16.39 1.63
C GLY A 162 0.53 -16.37 1.13
N ALA A 163 -0.03 -17.56 0.93
CA ALA A 163 -1.44 -17.67 0.56
C ALA A 163 -2.31 -17.01 1.63
N ALA A 164 -3.25 -16.16 1.22
CA ALA A 164 -4.16 -15.48 2.14
C ALA A 164 -5.52 -16.21 2.23
N SER A 165 -6.48 -15.68 3.01
CA SER A 165 -7.83 -16.22 3.08
C SER A 165 -8.55 -16.15 1.71
N VAL A 166 -9.36 -17.16 1.38
CA VAL A 166 -10.21 -17.17 0.17
C VAL A 166 -11.32 -16.12 0.22
N LYS A 167 -11.63 -15.58 1.40
CA LYS A 167 -12.65 -14.52 1.59
C LYS A 167 -12.29 -13.24 0.82
N ASN A 168 -10.99 -12.91 0.72
CA ASN A 168 -10.52 -11.66 0.13
C ASN A 168 -10.23 -11.77 -1.38
N GLY A 169 -10.63 -12.89 -2.01
CA GLY A 169 -10.46 -13.08 -3.45
C GLY A 169 -9.32 -14.02 -3.82
N TYR A 170 -8.99 -14.04 -5.11
CA TYR A 170 -8.07 -14.99 -5.74
C TYR A 170 -6.67 -14.42 -5.99
N GLU A 171 -6.48 -13.10 -5.93
CA GLU A 171 -5.28 -12.40 -6.43
C GLU A 171 -4.05 -12.49 -5.51
N SER A 172 -4.19 -12.92 -4.27
CA SER A 172 -3.05 -13.04 -3.35
C SER A 172 -2.13 -14.19 -3.76
N ILE A 173 -0.99 -13.90 -4.35
CA ILE A 173 0.08 -14.86 -4.70
C ILE A 173 1.16 -14.87 -3.63
N THR A 174 1.75 -13.72 -3.30
CA THR A 174 2.81 -13.60 -2.29
C THR A 174 2.29 -13.19 -0.93
N GLY A 175 1.10 -12.64 -0.88
CA GLY A 175 0.47 -12.17 0.35
C GLY A 175 -0.55 -11.06 0.13
N GLN A 176 -0.95 -10.46 1.25
CA GLN A 176 -1.86 -9.31 1.28
C GLN A 176 -1.28 -8.21 2.15
N ILE A 177 -1.53 -6.97 1.75
CA ILE A 177 -1.32 -5.78 2.56
C ILE A 177 -2.68 -5.11 2.71
N ASP A 178 -3.20 -5.10 3.94
CA ASP A 178 -4.48 -4.48 4.28
C ASP A 178 -4.27 -3.21 5.09
N ILE A 179 -4.83 -2.12 4.59
CA ILE A 179 -4.69 -0.79 5.17
C ILE A 179 -5.96 -0.49 5.96
N GLU A 180 -5.80 -0.29 7.25
CA GLU A 180 -6.87 0.18 8.14
C GLU A 180 -6.73 1.68 8.35
N TYR A 181 -7.72 2.44 7.90
CA TYR A 181 -7.78 3.88 8.15
C TYR A 181 -8.38 4.20 9.53
N LEU A 182 -8.12 5.40 10.02
CA LEU A 182 -8.72 5.94 11.22
C LEU A 182 -10.24 5.85 11.17
N LYS A 183 -10.84 5.30 12.20
CA LYS A 183 -12.30 5.08 12.28
C LYS A 183 -12.99 6.28 12.94
N PRO A 184 -14.19 6.66 12.46
CA PRO A 184 -14.95 7.77 13.07
C PRO A 184 -15.24 7.57 14.55
N GLN A 185 -15.50 6.32 15.00
CA GLN A 185 -15.86 5.99 16.38
C GLN A 185 -14.66 5.93 17.33
N GLY A 186 -13.44 5.84 16.84
CA GLY A 186 -12.24 5.62 17.65
C GLY A 186 -11.39 6.86 17.87
N THR A 187 -11.82 8.01 17.38
CA THR A 187 -11.04 9.25 17.42
C THR A 187 -11.93 10.41 17.81
N ASP A 188 -11.77 10.88 19.05
CA ASP A 188 -12.41 12.11 19.48
C ASP A 188 -11.49 13.30 19.23
N GLY A 189 -12.06 14.39 18.67
CA GLY A 189 -11.36 15.62 18.47
C GLY A 189 -10.73 15.83 17.10
N ILE A 190 -9.80 16.77 17.07
CA ILE A 190 -9.09 17.20 15.85
C ILE A 190 -7.61 16.83 16.00
N ARG A 191 -7.03 16.25 14.96
CA ARG A 191 -5.60 15.97 14.88
C ARG A 191 -5.02 16.62 13.64
N GLY A 192 -3.78 17.08 13.77
CA GLY A 192 -3.04 17.69 12.69
C GLY A 192 -1.61 17.11 12.62
N ASN A 193 -1.05 17.09 11.44
CA ASN A 193 0.37 16.81 11.20
C ASN A 193 0.89 17.78 10.16
N ALA A 194 2.05 18.39 10.41
CA ALA A 194 2.78 19.17 9.42
C ALA A 194 4.21 18.67 9.36
N TYR A 195 4.76 18.59 8.15
CA TYR A 195 6.08 18.05 7.84
C TYR A 195 6.80 18.94 6.82
N LEU A 196 8.10 19.09 7.01
CA LEU A 196 9.02 19.79 6.09
C LEU A 196 10.34 19.04 6.04
N ASP A 197 10.92 18.85 4.85
CA ASP A 197 12.25 18.29 4.69
C ASP A 197 13.26 19.24 4.02
N SER A 198 14.54 18.83 4.01
CA SER A 198 15.63 19.58 3.38
C SER A 198 15.48 19.72 1.86
N ASN A 199 14.62 18.92 1.21
CA ASN A 199 14.29 19.02 -0.19
C ASN A 199 13.07 19.91 -0.45
N LEU A 200 12.63 20.67 0.59
CA LEU A 200 11.49 21.58 0.57
C LEU A 200 10.15 20.88 0.24
N LYS A 201 10.05 19.58 0.50
CA LYS A 201 8.76 18.90 0.53
C LYS A 201 7.99 19.38 1.75
N GLN A 202 6.78 19.85 1.51
CA GLN A 202 5.82 20.29 2.52
C GLN A 202 4.64 19.34 2.51
N GLU A 203 4.22 18.91 3.68
CA GLU A 203 3.04 18.07 3.83
C GLU A 203 2.21 18.54 5.02
N ALA A 204 0.90 18.55 4.84
CA ALA A 204 -0.06 18.85 5.89
C ALA A 204 -1.20 17.85 5.88
N ASN A 205 -1.54 17.35 7.07
CA ASN A 205 -2.67 16.47 7.31
C ASN A 205 -3.55 17.07 8.40
N LEU A 206 -4.86 16.99 8.21
CA LEU A 206 -5.84 17.37 9.22
C LEU A 206 -6.95 16.32 9.23
N ASP A 207 -7.28 15.80 10.39
CA ASP A 207 -8.43 14.93 10.54
C ASP A 207 -9.25 15.31 11.77
N GLY A 208 -10.56 15.08 11.67
CA GLY A 208 -11.48 15.34 12.76
C GLY A 208 -12.67 14.39 12.72
N SER A 209 -13.18 14.06 13.89
CA SER A 209 -14.34 13.19 14.07
C SER A 209 -15.42 13.88 14.90
N ILE A 210 -16.66 13.57 14.58
CA ILE A 210 -17.85 14.03 15.30
C ILE A 210 -18.73 12.84 15.65
N HIS A 211 -19.28 12.84 16.86
CA HIS A 211 -20.32 11.92 17.30
C HIS A 211 -21.67 12.65 17.24
N LEU A 212 -22.55 12.24 16.35
CA LEU A 212 -23.89 12.83 16.26
C LEU A 212 -24.82 12.24 17.32
N ASN A 213 -24.61 10.97 17.65
CA ASN A 213 -25.24 10.25 18.76
C ASN A 213 -24.43 8.99 19.08
N ASP A 214 -24.86 8.18 20.03
CA ASP A 214 -24.18 6.94 20.48
C ASP A 214 -23.95 5.90 19.37
N ARG A 215 -24.64 6.02 18.23
CA ARG A 215 -24.59 5.05 17.12
C ARG A 215 -24.00 5.61 15.85
N LEU A 216 -24.07 6.92 15.63
CA LEU A 216 -23.67 7.55 14.37
C LEU A 216 -22.52 8.51 14.58
N SER A 217 -21.41 8.21 13.93
CA SER A 217 -20.18 9.02 13.94
C SER A 217 -19.75 9.34 12.52
N GLY A 218 -19.17 10.52 12.32
CA GLY A 218 -18.59 10.95 11.06
C GLY A 218 -17.16 11.43 11.25
N SER A 219 -16.35 11.34 10.20
CA SER A 219 -15.01 11.93 10.17
C SER A 219 -14.65 12.50 8.79
N LEU A 220 -13.79 13.51 8.81
CA LEU A 220 -13.18 14.10 7.63
C LEU A 220 -11.67 14.03 7.78
N LEU A 221 -11.00 13.50 6.76
CA LEU A 221 -9.55 13.43 6.67
C LEU A 221 -9.10 14.24 5.44
N LEU A 222 -8.14 15.14 5.65
CA LEU A 222 -7.58 16.04 4.63
C LEU A 222 -6.07 15.84 4.57
N HIS A 223 -5.53 15.82 3.36
CA HIS A 223 -4.10 15.74 3.10
C HIS A 223 -3.72 16.65 1.93
N GLY A 224 -2.59 17.33 2.07
CA GLY A 224 -1.95 18.09 1.01
C GLY A 224 -0.45 17.90 1.04
N GLU A 225 0.15 17.70 -0.13
CA GLU A 225 1.59 17.59 -0.33
C GLU A 225 2.03 18.53 -1.45
N ASN A 226 3.18 19.19 -1.25
CA ASN A 226 3.78 20.07 -2.24
C ASN A 226 5.30 19.93 -2.19
N ARG A 227 5.91 19.64 -3.35
CA ARG A 227 7.35 19.63 -3.59
C ARG A 227 7.59 20.38 -4.90
N GLN A 228 8.34 21.47 -4.90
CA GLN A 228 8.57 22.27 -6.09
C GLN A 228 10.05 22.48 -6.43
N ARG A 229 10.96 21.86 -5.66
CA ARG A 229 12.39 22.00 -5.86
C ARG A 229 12.83 21.28 -7.13
N ASP A 230 13.57 21.98 -7.99
CA ASP A 230 14.36 21.43 -9.08
C ASP A 230 15.77 21.18 -8.53
N HIS A 231 16.15 19.94 -8.35
CA HIS A 231 17.40 19.52 -7.76
C HIS A 231 17.99 18.36 -8.53
N ASP A 232 19.23 18.53 -8.97
CA ASP A 232 20.09 17.57 -9.61
C ASP A 232 21.35 17.42 -8.73
N GLY A 233 21.30 16.53 -7.76
CA GLY A 233 22.38 16.36 -6.80
C GLY A 233 23.49 15.44 -7.28
N ASN A 234 23.24 14.62 -8.28
CA ASN A 234 24.21 13.70 -8.88
C ASN A 234 24.91 14.28 -10.12
N GLY A 235 24.39 15.39 -10.69
CA GLY A 235 24.97 16.09 -11.83
C GLY A 235 24.76 15.40 -13.17
N ASP A 236 23.70 14.56 -13.32
CA ASP A 236 23.39 13.87 -14.57
C ASP A 236 22.51 14.69 -15.51
N GLY A 237 22.07 15.86 -15.10
CA GLY A 237 21.23 16.77 -15.85
C GLY A 237 19.73 16.53 -15.68
N PHE A 238 19.33 15.55 -14.86
CA PHE A 238 17.94 15.25 -14.55
C PHE A 238 17.59 15.63 -13.10
N MET A 239 16.34 15.85 -12.82
CA MET A 239 15.87 16.04 -11.44
C MET A 239 15.94 14.70 -10.70
N ASP A 240 16.57 14.66 -9.50
CA ASP A 240 16.64 13.48 -8.64
C ASP A 240 15.24 12.99 -8.21
N MET A 241 14.29 13.94 -8.04
CA MET A 241 12.90 13.65 -7.70
C MET A 241 11.94 14.60 -8.42
N PRO A 242 10.74 14.15 -8.75
CA PRO A 242 9.76 15.00 -9.43
C PRO A 242 9.29 16.15 -8.53
N ARG A 243 8.92 17.25 -9.15
CA ARG A 243 8.01 18.22 -8.54
C ARG A 243 6.67 17.51 -8.36
N GLN A 244 6.03 17.70 -7.23
CA GLN A 244 4.78 17.01 -6.91
C GLN A 244 3.80 17.95 -6.22
N LYS A 245 2.53 17.84 -6.60
CA LYS A 245 1.39 18.39 -5.88
C LYS A 245 0.36 17.30 -5.70
N GLN A 246 -0.03 17.04 -4.45
CA GLN A 246 -1.07 16.07 -4.16
C GLN A 246 -2.09 16.68 -3.20
N TYR A 247 -3.35 16.36 -3.42
CA TYR A 247 -4.42 16.55 -2.45
C TYR A 247 -5.24 15.27 -2.31
N ASN A 248 -5.72 15.02 -1.10
CA ASN A 248 -6.48 13.84 -0.76
C ASN A 248 -7.55 14.22 0.26
N VAL A 249 -8.78 13.83 0.04
CA VAL A 249 -9.91 14.10 0.92
C VAL A 249 -10.68 12.81 1.12
N MET A 250 -10.95 12.44 2.38
CA MET A 250 -11.79 11.29 2.70
C MET A 250 -12.84 11.68 3.72
N ASN A 251 -14.10 11.46 3.38
CA ASN A 251 -15.24 11.58 4.29
C ASN A 251 -15.74 10.19 4.67
N ARG A 252 -15.94 9.96 5.98
CA ARG A 252 -16.33 8.66 6.51
C ARG A 252 -17.51 8.78 7.45
N TRP A 253 -18.38 7.79 7.41
CA TRP A 253 -19.52 7.64 8.30
C TRP A 253 -19.58 6.22 8.85
N ALA A 254 -19.93 6.10 10.11
CA ALA A 254 -20.12 4.83 10.77
C ALA A 254 -21.36 4.85 11.62
N TYR A 255 -22.24 3.89 11.39
CA TYR A 255 -23.38 3.57 12.22
C TYR A 255 -23.11 2.23 12.91
N VAL A 256 -23.17 2.19 14.23
CA VAL A 256 -22.91 0.99 15.02
C VAL A 256 -24.04 0.77 16.01
N SER A 257 -24.67 -0.39 15.93
CA SER A 257 -25.66 -0.87 16.88
C SER A 257 -25.43 -2.35 17.20
N SER A 258 -26.17 -2.91 18.12
CA SER A 258 -26.05 -4.34 18.48
C SER A 258 -26.38 -5.30 17.33
N GLY A 259 -27.19 -4.87 16.37
CA GLY A 259 -27.62 -5.71 15.24
C GLY A 259 -27.07 -5.29 13.87
N LEU A 260 -26.59 -4.04 13.72
CA LEU A 260 -26.13 -3.52 12.44
C LEU A 260 -24.88 -2.67 12.60
N ILE A 261 -23.86 -2.97 11.83
CA ILE A 261 -22.69 -2.12 11.62
C ILE A 261 -22.70 -1.69 10.14
N SER A 262 -22.69 -0.38 9.90
CA SER A 262 -22.65 0.19 8.55
C SER A 262 -21.56 1.25 8.48
N GLN A 263 -20.68 1.16 7.48
CA GLN A 263 -19.55 2.07 7.28
C GLN A 263 -19.52 2.52 5.83
N LEU A 264 -19.59 3.83 5.61
CA LEU A 264 -19.46 4.48 4.30
C LEU A 264 -18.18 5.32 4.29
N ALA A 265 -17.42 5.24 3.22
CA ALA A 265 -16.30 6.15 2.97
C ALA A 265 -16.32 6.61 1.51
N ILE A 266 -16.06 7.89 1.29
CA ILE A 266 -15.89 8.51 -0.03
C ILE A 266 -14.55 9.21 -0.02
N ARG A 267 -13.75 9.00 -1.07
CA ARG A 267 -12.40 9.54 -1.20
C ARG A 267 -12.19 10.19 -2.55
N LEU A 268 -11.47 11.30 -2.54
CA LEU A 268 -11.03 12.07 -3.71
C LEU A 268 -9.53 12.26 -3.64
N LEU A 269 -8.84 12.00 -4.73
CA LEU A 269 -7.39 12.15 -4.86
C LEU A 269 -7.07 12.87 -6.18
N GLY A 270 -6.16 13.84 -6.12
CA GLY A 270 -5.46 14.39 -7.25
C GLY A 270 -3.95 14.35 -6.98
N ASP A 271 -3.16 13.85 -7.94
CA ASP A 271 -1.70 13.78 -7.88
C ASP A 271 -1.10 14.26 -9.20
N GLN A 272 -0.25 15.27 -9.14
CA GLN A 272 0.44 15.85 -10.28
C GLN A 272 1.94 15.77 -10.03
N ARG A 273 2.67 15.20 -10.99
CA ARG A 273 4.13 15.07 -10.95
C ARG A 273 4.71 15.60 -12.24
N SER A 274 5.80 16.34 -12.14
CA SER A 274 6.55 16.87 -13.28
C SER A 274 8.05 16.74 -13.02
N SER A 275 8.78 16.15 -13.97
CA SER A 275 10.19 15.81 -13.85
C SER A 275 10.88 15.86 -15.22
N GLY A 276 12.06 15.25 -15.32
CA GLY A 276 12.89 15.18 -16.50
C GLY A 276 14.16 15.99 -16.36
N MET A 277 14.63 16.61 -17.43
CA MET A 277 15.86 17.42 -17.40
C MET A 277 15.71 18.61 -16.46
N SER A 278 16.68 18.77 -15.55
CA SER A 278 16.76 19.91 -14.64
C SER A 278 16.88 21.23 -15.40
N SER A 279 16.33 22.32 -14.85
CA SER A 279 16.49 23.67 -15.40
C SER A 279 17.96 24.13 -15.38
N HIS A 280 18.80 23.48 -14.59
CA HIS A 280 20.23 23.75 -14.42
C HIS A 280 21.12 22.83 -15.26
N ALA A 281 20.55 21.94 -16.09
CA ALA A 281 21.33 21.08 -16.96
C ALA A 281 22.23 21.88 -17.91
N ALA A 282 23.48 21.44 -18.06
CA ALA A 282 24.51 22.15 -18.84
C ALA A 282 24.19 22.29 -20.35
N ASN A 283 23.39 21.40 -20.90
CA ASN A 283 23.03 21.38 -22.33
C ASN A 283 21.75 22.18 -22.62
N HIS A 284 21.87 23.51 -22.66
CA HIS A 284 20.76 24.41 -22.97
C HIS A 284 20.24 24.31 -24.43
N ASP A 285 21.07 23.81 -25.35
CA ASP A 285 20.75 23.76 -26.79
C ASP A 285 19.97 22.48 -27.19
N MET A 286 19.81 21.52 -26.30
CA MET A 286 19.05 20.30 -26.57
C MET A 286 17.55 20.50 -26.29
N ARG A 287 16.72 19.86 -27.10
CA ARG A 287 15.29 19.70 -26.80
C ARG A 287 15.12 19.06 -25.42
N ARG A 288 14.42 19.72 -24.51
CA ARG A 288 14.25 19.23 -23.13
C ARG A 288 13.36 17.97 -23.10
N TYR A 289 13.84 16.95 -22.42
CA TYR A 289 13.05 15.77 -22.11
C TYR A 289 12.27 16.01 -20.82
N GLY A 290 10.94 16.00 -20.92
CA GLY A 290 10.05 16.18 -19.79
C GLY A 290 9.29 14.89 -19.46
N VAL A 291 8.94 14.72 -18.21
CA VAL A 291 8.08 13.64 -17.70
C VAL A 291 6.97 14.26 -16.89
N ASP A 292 5.72 14.02 -17.29
CA ASP A 292 4.55 14.50 -16.58
C ASP A 292 3.60 13.34 -16.28
N VAL A 293 3.09 13.30 -15.05
CA VAL A 293 2.08 12.35 -14.59
C VAL A 293 0.97 13.14 -13.91
N ASN A 294 -0.26 13.00 -14.41
CA ASN A 294 -1.43 13.62 -13.83
C ASN A 294 -2.48 12.55 -13.55
N THR A 295 -2.89 12.42 -12.28
CA THR A 295 -3.81 11.39 -11.83
C THR A 295 -4.96 11.99 -11.06
N HIS A 296 -6.17 11.54 -11.38
CA HIS A 296 -7.38 11.76 -10.59
C HIS A 296 -7.97 10.40 -10.20
N ARG A 297 -8.34 10.27 -8.93
CA ARG A 297 -8.97 9.05 -8.44
C ARG A 297 -10.12 9.37 -7.50
N TYR A 298 -11.26 8.73 -7.75
CA TYR A 298 -12.49 8.84 -6.97
C TYR A 298 -12.86 7.44 -6.47
N GLU A 299 -13.17 7.32 -5.19
CA GLU A 299 -13.50 6.04 -4.57
C GLU A 299 -14.71 6.18 -3.66
N ALA A 300 -15.55 5.16 -3.65
CA ALA A 300 -16.61 5.00 -2.66
C ALA A 300 -16.62 3.55 -2.18
N GLN A 301 -16.72 3.35 -0.87
CA GLN A 301 -16.90 2.02 -0.28
C GLN A 301 -18.01 2.04 0.76
N TRP A 302 -18.80 0.98 0.79
CA TRP A 302 -19.87 0.81 1.76
C TRP A 302 -19.87 -0.62 2.28
N LYS A 303 -19.69 -0.76 3.59
CA LYS A 303 -19.67 -2.04 4.29
C LYS A 303 -20.81 -2.10 5.27
N ASN A 304 -21.53 -3.20 5.23
CA ASN A 304 -22.65 -3.48 6.14
C ASN A 304 -22.48 -4.88 6.72
N ALA A 305 -22.68 -5.01 8.02
CA ALA A 305 -22.71 -6.30 8.70
C ALA A 305 -23.95 -6.36 9.59
N LEU A 306 -24.83 -7.30 9.30
CA LEU A 306 -26.01 -7.62 10.09
C LEU A 306 -25.64 -8.77 11.03
N MET A 307 -25.70 -8.51 12.35
CA MET A 307 -25.50 -9.52 13.39
C MET A 307 -26.86 -10.15 13.70
N LEU A 308 -26.96 -11.48 13.53
CA LEU A 308 -28.21 -12.18 13.76
C LEU A 308 -28.46 -12.36 15.27
N GLN A 309 -29.44 -11.60 15.79
CA GLN A 309 -29.86 -11.70 17.19
C GLN A 309 -30.39 -13.10 17.49
N GLY A 310 -29.95 -13.71 18.58
CA GLY A 310 -30.31 -15.09 18.97
C GLY A 310 -29.40 -16.17 18.38
N ARG A 311 -28.42 -15.83 17.53
CA ARG A 311 -27.37 -16.71 17.04
C ARG A 311 -26.01 -16.04 17.19
N PRO A 312 -25.38 -16.07 18.38
CA PRO A 312 -24.06 -15.50 18.61
C PRO A 312 -23.04 -16.02 17.59
N GLY A 313 -22.14 -15.16 17.12
CA GLY A 313 -21.14 -15.52 16.12
C GLY A 313 -21.69 -15.64 14.68
N THR A 314 -22.96 -15.29 14.43
CA THR A 314 -23.55 -15.35 13.09
C THR A 314 -23.78 -13.95 12.53
N SER A 315 -23.30 -13.72 11.30
CA SER A 315 -23.44 -12.44 10.60
C SER A 315 -23.62 -12.60 9.09
N ILE A 316 -24.26 -11.61 8.48
CA ILE A 316 -24.31 -11.43 7.04
C ILE A 316 -23.65 -10.10 6.73
N ALA A 317 -22.63 -10.10 5.88
CA ALA A 317 -21.91 -8.90 5.49
C ALA A 317 -22.06 -8.62 3.99
N LEU A 318 -22.36 -7.37 3.64
CA LEU A 318 -22.34 -6.85 2.28
C LEU A 318 -21.27 -5.79 2.18
N MET A 319 -20.32 -5.97 1.26
CA MET A 319 -19.26 -5.03 0.95
C MET A 319 -19.38 -4.57 -0.49
N LEU A 320 -19.41 -3.26 -0.69
CA LEU A 320 -19.47 -2.63 -2.01
C LEU A 320 -18.31 -1.65 -2.14
N HIS A 321 -17.67 -1.61 -3.29
CA HIS A 321 -16.64 -0.64 -3.64
C HIS A 321 -16.78 -0.25 -5.10
N GLY A 322 -16.57 1.04 -5.36
CA GLY A 322 -16.43 1.59 -6.71
C GLY A 322 -15.25 2.54 -6.76
N SER A 323 -14.50 2.50 -7.85
CA SER A 323 -13.44 3.48 -8.11
C SER A 323 -13.39 3.88 -9.58
N TRP A 324 -13.02 5.13 -9.79
CA TRP A 324 -12.65 5.69 -11.09
C TRP A 324 -11.25 6.27 -10.97
N HIS A 325 -10.32 5.75 -11.74
CA HIS A 325 -8.93 6.16 -11.82
C HIS A 325 -8.65 6.64 -13.25
N ASP A 326 -8.24 7.88 -13.37
CA ASP A 326 -7.90 8.53 -14.64
C ASP A 326 -6.48 9.05 -14.55
N ALA A 327 -5.59 8.58 -15.42
CA ALA A 327 -4.18 8.93 -15.38
C ALA A 327 -3.62 9.20 -16.77
N HIS A 328 -2.88 10.30 -16.87
CA HIS A 328 -2.23 10.77 -18.09
C HIS A 328 -0.73 10.83 -17.86
N TYR A 329 0.01 10.18 -18.73
CA TYR A 329 1.46 10.05 -18.66
C TYR A 329 2.10 10.62 -19.93
N THR A 330 3.15 11.39 -19.74
CA THR A 330 4.02 11.88 -20.83
C THR A 330 5.46 11.60 -20.48
N PHE A 331 6.20 10.96 -21.38
CA PHE A 331 7.63 10.68 -21.28
C PHE A 331 8.28 11.14 -22.59
N GLY A 332 8.82 12.33 -22.62
CA GLY A 332 9.30 12.95 -23.86
C GLY A 332 8.20 13.05 -24.93
N ASP A 333 8.29 12.26 -25.99
CA ASP A 333 7.29 12.17 -27.07
C ASP A 333 6.27 11.04 -26.87
N THR A 334 6.50 10.17 -25.90
CA THR A 334 5.62 9.05 -25.58
C THR A 334 4.48 9.52 -24.69
N ARG A 335 3.25 9.19 -25.06
CA ARG A 335 2.04 9.44 -24.25
C ARG A 335 1.29 8.15 -24.01
N TYR A 336 0.88 7.96 -22.77
CA TYR A 336 0.01 6.87 -22.39
C TYR A 336 -1.07 7.42 -21.44
N ASN A 337 -2.33 7.22 -21.80
CA ASN A 337 -3.46 7.63 -20.97
C ASN A 337 -4.27 6.37 -20.63
N VAL A 338 -4.73 6.27 -19.40
CA VAL A 338 -5.56 5.15 -18.97
C VAL A 338 -6.66 5.62 -18.04
N THR A 339 -7.88 5.24 -18.37
CA THR A 339 -9.03 5.34 -17.47
C THR A 339 -9.43 3.94 -17.02
N GLN A 340 -9.36 3.66 -15.73
CA GLN A 340 -9.86 2.43 -15.12
C GLN A 340 -11.10 2.73 -14.29
N LYS A 341 -12.18 1.97 -14.51
CA LYS A 341 -13.37 1.94 -13.64
C LYS A 341 -13.47 0.56 -13.02
N ASN A 342 -13.50 0.49 -11.70
CA ASN A 342 -13.64 -0.77 -10.98
C ASN A 342 -14.91 -0.77 -10.14
N GLY A 343 -15.64 -1.87 -10.17
CA GLY A 343 -16.78 -2.16 -9.31
C GLY A 343 -16.57 -3.49 -8.60
N TYR A 344 -16.71 -3.51 -7.27
CA TYR A 344 -16.59 -4.72 -6.45
C TYR A 344 -17.81 -4.86 -5.55
N ALA A 345 -18.36 -6.07 -5.48
CA ALA A 345 -19.42 -6.43 -4.54
C ALA A 345 -19.11 -7.80 -3.92
N GLN A 346 -19.33 -7.93 -2.62
CA GLN A 346 -19.19 -9.20 -1.91
C GLN A 346 -20.33 -9.37 -0.91
N LEU A 347 -20.97 -10.53 -0.93
CA LEU A 347 -21.92 -10.99 0.08
C LEU A 347 -21.31 -12.17 0.81
N MET A 348 -21.27 -12.11 2.14
CA MET A 348 -20.69 -13.12 3.00
C MET A 348 -21.67 -13.49 4.12
N TYR A 349 -21.80 -14.77 4.38
CA TYR A 349 -22.43 -15.33 5.58
C TYR A 349 -21.35 -16.01 6.39
N GLU A 350 -21.23 -15.69 7.67
CA GLU A 350 -20.30 -16.31 8.60
C GLU A 350 -21.04 -16.71 9.87
N THR A 351 -20.77 -17.92 10.36
CA THR A 351 -21.40 -18.47 11.57
C THR A 351 -20.45 -19.33 12.36
N ASP A 352 -20.50 -19.19 13.68
CA ASP A 352 -19.94 -20.19 14.60
C ASP A 352 -20.97 -21.30 14.74
N LEU A 353 -20.63 -22.52 14.30
CA LEU A 353 -21.48 -23.71 14.48
C LEU A 353 -21.47 -24.17 15.93
N ASP A 354 -20.28 -24.07 16.55
CA ASP A 354 -20.00 -24.23 17.97
C ASP A 354 -18.68 -23.52 18.33
N GLU A 355 -18.13 -23.72 19.52
CA GLU A 355 -16.87 -23.11 19.98
C GLU A 355 -15.62 -23.52 19.20
N HIS A 356 -15.70 -24.65 18.49
CA HIS A 356 -14.61 -25.25 17.71
C HIS A 356 -14.75 -25.02 16.20
N HIS A 357 -15.93 -24.79 15.71
CA HIS A 357 -16.30 -24.87 14.30
C HIS A 357 -16.88 -23.55 13.79
N ASN A 358 -16.18 -22.88 12.88
CA ASN A 358 -16.66 -21.68 12.18
C ASN A 358 -16.74 -21.96 10.69
N LEU A 359 -17.81 -21.51 10.05
CA LEU A 359 -18.05 -21.60 8.62
C LEU A 359 -18.30 -20.22 8.04
N ALA A 360 -17.57 -19.87 6.98
CA ALA A 360 -17.82 -18.69 6.18
C ALA A 360 -18.04 -19.08 4.73
N VAL A 361 -19.16 -18.64 4.15
CA VAL A 361 -19.47 -18.81 2.74
C VAL A 361 -19.82 -17.47 2.11
N GLY A 362 -19.55 -17.30 0.83
CA GLY A 362 -19.88 -16.04 0.20
C GLY A 362 -19.70 -16.05 -1.31
N THR A 363 -20.14 -14.96 -1.92
CA THR A 363 -19.99 -14.69 -3.35
C THR A 363 -19.36 -13.32 -3.54
N SER A 364 -18.67 -13.11 -4.65
CA SER A 364 -18.16 -11.81 -5.03
C SER A 364 -18.25 -11.58 -6.52
N LEU A 365 -18.36 -10.32 -6.90
CA LEU A 365 -18.27 -9.82 -8.27
C LEU A 365 -17.19 -8.75 -8.30
N ASN A 366 -16.27 -8.86 -9.23
CA ASN A 366 -15.33 -7.80 -9.59
C ASN A 366 -15.52 -7.48 -11.07
N HIS A 367 -15.69 -6.20 -11.38
CA HIS A 367 -15.78 -5.70 -12.75
C HIS A 367 -14.74 -4.60 -12.94
N ASP A 368 -13.86 -4.79 -13.91
CA ASP A 368 -12.87 -3.81 -14.35
C ASP A 368 -13.16 -3.40 -15.80
N TYR A 369 -13.18 -2.11 -16.05
CA TYR A 369 -13.21 -1.50 -17.37
C TYR A 369 -11.98 -0.63 -17.54
N TYR A 370 -11.27 -0.80 -18.64
CA TYR A 370 -10.12 0.00 -19.05
C TYR A 370 -10.41 0.69 -20.37
N ASP A 371 -9.94 1.91 -20.49
CA ASP A 371 -9.82 2.65 -21.74
C ASP A 371 -8.40 3.18 -21.83
N GLU A 372 -7.63 2.66 -22.80
CA GLU A 372 -6.20 2.90 -22.93
C GLU A 372 -5.88 3.58 -24.27
N LEU A 373 -5.11 4.67 -24.22
CA LEU A 373 -4.59 5.36 -25.37
C LEU A 373 -3.08 5.46 -25.28
N ALA A 374 -2.37 4.87 -26.24
CA ALA A 374 -0.93 4.85 -26.32
C ALA A 374 -0.47 5.45 -27.65
N SER A 375 0.50 6.38 -27.61
CA SER A 375 1.05 7.03 -28.81
C SER A 375 2.49 7.49 -28.58
N GLY A 376 3.23 7.66 -29.66
CA GLY A 376 4.62 8.11 -29.65
C GLY A 376 5.63 7.01 -29.90
N ALA A 377 6.93 7.34 -29.76
CA ALA A 377 8.04 6.50 -30.19
C ALA A 377 8.16 5.16 -29.45
N ALA A 378 7.66 5.07 -28.20
CA ALA A 378 7.72 3.83 -27.43
C ALA A 378 6.72 2.76 -27.87
N PHE A 379 5.83 3.04 -28.84
CA PHE A 379 4.81 2.07 -29.24
C PHE A 379 4.93 1.72 -30.72
N ALA A 380 4.99 0.40 -31.00
CA ALA A 380 4.79 -0.11 -32.35
C ALA A 380 3.33 0.13 -32.75
N SER A 381 3.09 0.70 -33.93
CA SER A 381 1.73 0.99 -34.42
C SER A 381 1.22 -0.17 -35.29
N PRO A 382 -0.02 -0.69 -35.11
CA PRO A 382 -0.94 -0.37 -34.00
C PRO A 382 -0.52 -1.06 -32.69
N TYR A 383 -0.65 -0.35 -31.56
CA TYR A 383 -0.43 -0.92 -30.23
C TYR A 383 -1.64 -1.80 -29.85
N PRO A 384 -1.45 -3.13 -29.63
CA PRO A 384 -2.58 -4.07 -29.47
C PRO A 384 -3.48 -3.84 -28.26
N ALA A 385 -2.95 -3.19 -27.20
CA ALA A 385 -3.70 -2.91 -25.98
C ALA A 385 -4.36 -1.53 -25.97
N ALA A 386 -4.25 -0.73 -27.05
CA ALA A 386 -4.99 0.51 -27.16
C ALA A 386 -6.48 0.23 -27.40
N GLY A 387 -7.34 1.00 -26.70
CA GLY A 387 -8.78 0.89 -26.80
C GLY A 387 -9.45 0.44 -25.51
N SER A 388 -10.74 0.21 -25.59
CA SER A 388 -11.54 -0.13 -24.43
C SER A 388 -11.71 -1.65 -24.30
N HIS A 389 -11.49 -2.16 -23.07
CA HIS A 389 -11.77 -3.56 -22.75
C HIS A 389 -12.30 -3.69 -21.32
N SER A 390 -12.94 -4.81 -21.04
CA SER A 390 -13.47 -5.07 -19.69
C SER A 390 -13.34 -6.53 -19.31
N GLU A 391 -13.21 -6.75 -18.00
CA GLU A 391 -13.23 -8.07 -17.38
C GLU A 391 -14.22 -8.08 -16.23
N SER A 392 -15.07 -9.11 -16.20
CA SER A 392 -15.91 -9.42 -15.04
C SER A 392 -15.51 -10.77 -14.49
N THR A 393 -15.28 -10.82 -13.18
CA THR A 393 -15.01 -12.07 -12.46
C THR A 393 -16.06 -12.25 -11.37
N ILE A 394 -16.87 -13.30 -11.50
CA ILE A 394 -17.82 -13.73 -10.47
C ILE A 394 -17.27 -14.95 -9.75
N GLY A 395 -17.38 -14.99 -8.43
CA GLY A 395 -16.85 -16.10 -7.65
C GLY A 395 -17.71 -16.47 -6.45
N ALA A 396 -17.56 -17.72 -6.03
CA ALA A 396 -18.15 -18.24 -4.81
C ALA A 396 -17.07 -18.97 -4.01
N TYR A 397 -17.15 -18.89 -2.66
CA TYR A 397 -16.18 -19.50 -1.79
C TYR A 397 -16.82 -20.09 -0.54
N ALA A 398 -16.10 -21.08 0.03
CA ALA A 398 -16.36 -21.61 1.36
C ALA A 398 -15.02 -21.70 2.11
N GLN A 399 -15.02 -21.27 3.36
CA GLN A 399 -13.90 -21.40 4.28
C GLN A 399 -14.41 -21.97 5.59
N TYR A 400 -13.78 -23.04 6.02
CA TYR A 400 -14.08 -23.67 7.29
C TYR A 400 -12.90 -23.46 8.23
N THR A 401 -13.17 -23.24 9.51
CA THR A 401 -12.13 -23.09 10.53
C THR A 401 -12.44 -24.04 11.69
N TYR A 402 -11.51 -24.97 11.93
CA TYR A 402 -11.53 -25.83 13.11
C TYR A 402 -10.54 -25.32 14.14
N LYS A 403 -10.97 -25.17 15.39
CA LYS A 403 -10.16 -24.74 16.53
C LYS A 403 -10.21 -25.77 17.64
N LEU A 404 -9.06 -26.28 18.06
CA LEU A 404 -8.91 -27.09 19.25
C LEU A 404 -8.21 -26.25 20.33
N GLY A 405 -9.00 -25.52 21.11
CA GLY A 405 -8.50 -24.53 22.06
C GLY A 405 -7.54 -23.54 21.41
N GLU A 406 -6.45 -23.21 22.08
CA GLU A 406 -5.38 -22.37 21.54
C GLU A 406 -4.29 -23.18 20.79
N GLN A 407 -4.32 -24.51 20.91
CA GLN A 407 -3.24 -25.39 20.46
C GLN A 407 -3.25 -25.61 18.95
N LEU A 408 -4.41 -25.85 18.35
CA LEU A 408 -4.50 -26.16 16.92
C LEU A 408 -5.62 -25.38 16.26
N THR A 409 -5.30 -24.77 15.13
CA THR A 409 -6.31 -24.22 14.22
C THR A 409 -6.01 -24.68 12.80
N VAL A 410 -7.01 -25.23 12.13
CA VAL A 410 -6.94 -25.66 10.73
C VAL A 410 -7.99 -24.92 9.95
N MET A 411 -7.59 -24.26 8.84
CA MET A 411 -8.47 -23.42 8.05
C MET A 411 -8.32 -23.74 6.55
N PRO A 412 -9.03 -24.76 6.04
CA PRO A 412 -9.18 -24.99 4.61
C PRO A 412 -10.15 -23.97 4.01
N GLY A 413 -9.86 -23.55 2.78
CA GLY A 413 -10.70 -22.70 1.97
C GLY A 413 -10.68 -23.14 0.52
N LEU A 414 -11.82 -23.07 -0.12
CA LEU A 414 -11.98 -23.34 -1.55
C LEU A 414 -12.78 -22.22 -2.19
N ARG A 415 -12.31 -21.75 -3.33
CA ARG A 415 -12.98 -20.72 -4.11
C ARG A 415 -12.98 -21.12 -5.58
N TYR A 416 -14.12 -20.91 -6.24
CA TYR A 416 -14.29 -21.00 -7.68
C TYR A 416 -14.64 -19.62 -8.22
N ASP A 417 -13.93 -19.19 -9.25
CA ASP A 417 -14.17 -17.95 -9.96
C ASP A 417 -14.31 -18.21 -11.46
N HIS A 418 -15.10 -17.38 -12.14
CA HIS A 418 -15.25 -17.37 -13.58
C HIS A 418 -15.01 -15.96 -14.10
N SER A 419 -13.93 -15.80 -14.87
CA SER A 419 -13.59 -14.57 -15.58
C SER A 419 -14.15 -14.61 -17.00
N THR A 420 -14.68 -13.48 -17.47
CA THR A 420 -15.13 -13.33 -18.87
C THR A 420 -14.00 -13.44 -19.87
N LEU A 421 -12.73 -13.20 -19.47
CA LEU A 421 -11.56 -13.28 -20.34
C LEU A 421 -10.85 -14.64 -20.26
N TYR A 422 -10.75 -15.22 -19.05
CA TYR A 422 -9.91 -16.39 -18.78
C TYR A 422 -10.67 -17.66 -18.40
N GLY A 423 -12.02 -17.58 -18.35
CA GLY A 423 -12.86 -18.72 -18.00
C GLY A 423 -12.81 -19.08 -16.51
N GLY A 424 -13.12 -20.34 -16.19
CA GLY A 424 -13.25 -20.83 -14.82
C GLY A 424 -11.94 -21.28 -14.22
N PHE A 425 -11.71 -20.97 -12.91
CA PHE A 425 -10.53 -21.42 -12.17
C PHE A 425 -10.85 -21.65 -10.68
N VAL A 426 -10.04 -22.52 -10.05
CA VAL A 426 -10.22 -22.93 -8.66
C VAL A 426 -9.03 -22.49 -7.81
N THR A 427 -9.30 -21.88 -6.66
CA THR A 427 -8.34 -21.36 -5.71
C THR A 427 -8.43 -22.15 -4.39
N PRO A 428 -7.72 -23.27 -4.24
CA PRO A 428 -7.62 -23.99 -2.97
C PRO A 428 -6.59 -23.32 -2.06
N ARG A 429 -6.89 -23.21 -0.77
CA ARG A 429 -5.99 -22.69 0.27
C ARG A 429 -6.15 -23.48 1.57
N LEU A 430 -5.04 -23.67 2.27
CA LEU A 430 -5.01 -24.33 3.58
C LEU A 430 -4.04 -23.58 4.49
N HIS A 431 -4.51 -23.29 5.69
CA HIS A 431 -3.67 -22.73 6.76
C HIS A 431 -3.78 -23.63 7.99
N VAL A 432 -2.65 -23.84 8.64
CA VAL A 432 -2.56 -24.58 9.90
C VAL A 432 -1.74 -23.73 10.88
N LYS A 433 -2.25 -23.56 12.09
CA LYS A 433 -1.55 -23.00 13.23
C LYS A 433 -1.49 -24.10 14.30
N TYR A 434 -0.28 -24.35 14.81
CA TYR A 434 -0.07 -25.31 15.89
C TYR A 434 0.81 -24.69 16.97
N ALA A 435 0.28 -24.59 18.18
CA ALA A 435 0.96 -24.06 19.36
C ALA A 435 1.04 -25.16 20.43
N PRO A 436 2.02 -26.07 20.34
CA PRO A 436 2.15 -27.21 21.27
C PRO A 436 2.38 -26.73 22.71
N VAL A 437 3.05 -25.61 22.86
CA VAL A 437 3.30 -24.95 24.15
C VAL A 437 3.16 -23.43 23.97
N SER A 438 2.93 -22.70 25.05
CA SER A 438 2.75 -21.24 25.02
C SER A 438 3.93 -20.45 24.45
N LEU A 439 5.12 -21.06 24.47
CA LEU A 439 6.36 -20.46 23.98
C LEU A 439 6.54 -20.60 22.46
N LEU A 440 5.94 -21.61 21.83
CA LEU A 440 6.17 -21.95 20.43
C LEU A 440 4.87 -21.96 19.63
N THR A 441 4.85 -21.21 18.54
CA THR A 441 3.78 -21.25 17.56
C THR A 441 4.34 -21.58 16.18
N LEU A 442 3.87 -22.66 15.59
CA LEU A 442 4.19 -23.08 14.24
C LEU A 442 3.02 -22.75 13.32
N ARG A 443 3.31 -22.32 12.08
CA ARG A 443 2.30 -22.10 11.06
C ARG A 443 2.76 -22.69 9.73
N ALA A 444 1.80 -23.27 9.02
CA ALA A 444 1.98 -23.75 7.66
C ALA A 444 0.86 -23.18 6.79
N SER A 445 1.20 -22.84 5.56
CA SER A 445 0.22 -22.40 4.55
C SER A 445 0.57 -22.96 3.18
N VAL A 446 -0.46 -23.31 2.42
CA VAL A 446 -0.35 -23.63 1.01
C VAL A 446 -1.56 -23.10 0.28
N GLY A 447 -1.37 -22.54 -0.90
CA GLY A 447 -2.49 -22.05 -1.70
C GLY A 447 -2.10 -21.67 -3.10
N LYS A 448 -3.11 -21.66 -3.96
CA LYS A 448 -3.01 -21.19 -5.34
C LYS A 448 -3.54 -19.76 -5.44
N GLY A 449 -2.89 -18.94 -6.24
CA GLY A 449 -3.33 -17.60 -6.57
C GLY A 449 -3.37 -17.41 -8.08
N TYR A 450 -4.22 -16.48 -8.52
CA TYR A 450 -4.42 -16.11 -9.91
C TYR A 450 -4.41 -14.60 -10.05
N ARG A 451 -4.04 -14.10 -11.23
CA ARG A 451 -4.05 -12.68 -11.51
C ARG A 451 -4.22 -12.42 -13.01
N SER A 452 -5.03 -11.42 -13.34
CA SER A 452 -5.15 -10.91 -14.71
C SER A 452 -4.04 -9.89 -14.97
N PRO A 453 -3.16 -10.08 -15.97
CA PRO A 453 -2.08 -9.15 -16.27
C PRO A 453 -2.59 -7.92 -17.04
N HIS A 454 -2.14 -6.72 -16.65
CA HIS A 454 -2.36 -5.47 -17.38
C HIS A 454 -1.00 -4.89 -17.78
N ALA A 455 -0.51 -5.25 -18.98
CA ALA A 455 0.88 -5.07 -19.39
C ALA A 455 1.41 -3.65 -19.17
N LEU A 456 0.78 -2.61 -19.73
CA LEU A 456 1.22 -1.22 -19.56
C LEU A 456 0.64 -0.56 -18.33
N ALA A 457 -0.66 -0.73 -18.06
CA ALA A 457 -1.33 -0.03 -16.96
C ALA A 457 -0.63 -0.24 -15.60
N GLU A 458 0.00 -1.39 -15.39
CA GLU A 458 0.73 -1.75 -14.17
C GLU A 458 2.23 -1.46 -14.24
N ASN A 459 2.77 -1.16 -15.43
CA ASN A 459 4.20 -1.01 -15.67
C ASN A 459 4.55 0.32 -16.34
N THR A 460 3.73 1.35 -16.15
CA THR A 460 3.94 2.70 -16.72
C THR A 460 5.32 3.30 -16.41
N PRO A 461 5.99 3.04 -15.27
CA PRO A 461 7.35 3.51 -15.00
C PRO A 461 8.39 3.02 -16.02
N LEU A 462 8.15 1.90 -16.71
CA LEU A 462 9.04 1.40 -17.75
C LEU A 462 9.07 2.28 -19.02
N LEU A 463 8.07 3.16 -19.19
CA LEU A 463 8.05 4.17 -20.25
C LEU A 463 9.10 5.28 -20.06
N ALA A 464 9.73 5.36 -18.87
CA ALA A 464 10.91 6.22 -18.63
C ALA A 464 12.18 5.64 -19.30
N SER A 465 12.05 5.15 -20.51
CA SER A 465 13.15 4.61 -21.34
C SER A 465 12.89 4.86 -22.83
N GLY A 466 13.94 4.80 -23.64
CA GLY A 466 13.88 4.92 -25.09
C GLY A 466 13.43 3.63 -25.80
N ARG A 467 13.02 2.59 -25.04
CA ARG A 467 12.66 1.29 -25.59
C ARG A 467 11.27 1.27 -26.22
N THR A 468 11.12 0.44 -27.24
CA THR A 468 9.83 0.15 -27.87
C THR A 468 9.10 -0.95 -27.12
N CYS A 469 7.86 -0.69 -26.70
CA CYS A 469 7.00 -1.64 -26.01
C CYS A 469 6.27 -2.54 -27.02
N ILE A 470 6.40 -3.83 -26.85
CA ILE A 470 5.72 -4.87 -27.62
C ILE A 470 4.97 -5.77 -26.64
N VAL A 471 3.68 -6.00 -26.86
CA VAL A 471 2.85 -6.87 -26.02
C VAL A 471 2.37 -8.06 -26.84
N ALA A 472 2.52 -9.26 -26.30
CA ALA A 472 2.00 -10.48 -26.92
C ALA A 472 0.46 -10.43 -26.95
N ASN A 473 -0.13 -10.86 -28.07
CA ASN A 473 -1.59 -10.81 -28.26
C ASN A 473 -2.35 -11.88 -27.46
N ASP A 474 -1.63 -12.89 -26.95
CA ASP A 474 -2.18 -14.08 -26.28
C ASP A 474 -1.81 -14.14 -24.79
N LEU A 475 -1.71 -13.00 -24.13
CA LEU A 475 -1.42 -12.97 -22.70
C LEU A 475 -2.44 -13.79 -21.90
N LYS A 476 -1.94 -14.68 -21.06
CA LYS A 476 -2.72 -15.60 -20.23
C LYS A 476 -2.78 -15.13 -18.80
N GLN A 477 -3.80 -15.57 -18.09
CA GLN A 477 -3.91 -15.36 -16.66
C GLN A 477 -2.65 -15.88 -15.94
N GLU A 478 -2.09 -15.08 -15.06
CA GLU A 478 -0.96 -15.47 -14.21
C GLU A 478 -1.45 -16.41 -13.10
N THR A 479 -0.66 -17.44 -12.83
CA THR A 479 -1.01 -18.45 -11.82
C THR A 479 0.21 -18.87 -11.04
N ALA A 480 0.07 -19.02 -9.72
CA ALA A 480 1.16 -19.52 -8.89
C ALA A 480 0.66 -20.33 -7.69
N TRP A 481 1.50 -21.25 -7.25
CA TRP A 481 1.41 -21.89 -5.95
C TRP A 481 2.35 -21.19 -4.98
N ASN A 482 1.88 -20.93 -3.77
CA ASN A 482 2.70 -20.45 -2.67
C ASN A 482 2.59 -21.42 -1.51
N MET A 483 3.75 -21.74 -0.88
CA MET A 483 3.87 -22.59 0.30
C MET A 483 4.70 -21.84 1.34
N GLY A 484 4.25 -21.83 2.59
CA GLY A 484 4.89 -21.12 3.67
C GLY A 484 4.95 -21.93 4.95
N LEU A 485 6.07 -21.84 5.66
CA LEU A 485 6.27 -22.33 7.01
C LEU A 485 6.80 -21.21 7.88
N SER A 486 6.31 -21.08 9.10
CA SER A 486 6.89 -20.14 10.07
C SER A 486 6.85 -20.69 11.48
N ALA A 487 7.85 -20.29 12.28
CA ALA A 487 7.97 -20.60 13.70
C ALA A 487 8.15 -19.28 14.47
N ALA A 488 7.34 -19.06 15.50
CA ALA A 488 7.47 -17.96 16.43
C ALA A 488 7.78 -18.53 17.82
N LEU A 489 8.89 -18.10 18.39
CA LEU A 489 9.39 -18.56 19.67
C LEU A 489 9.51 -17.37 20.64
N ASN A 490 8.92 -17.48 21.82
CA ASN A 490 8.96 -16.46 22.88
C ASN A 490 9.73 -17.02 24.08
N LEU A 491 11.01 -16.70 24.17
CA LEU A 491 11.90 -17.20 25.22
C LEU A 491 11.93 -16.21 26.40
N PRO A 492 11.47 -16.62 27.60
CA PRO A 492 11.67 -15.81 28.79
C PRO A 492 13.16 -15.81 29.17
N ILE A 493 13.75 -14.61 29.28
CA ILE A 493 15.12 -14.38 29.73
C ILE A 493 15.06 -13.42 30.94
N GLY A 494 15.13 -13.97 32.13
CA GLY A 494 14.88 -13.22 33.36
C GLY A 494 13.46 -12.67 33.40
N SER A 495 13.31 -11.36 33.57
CA SER A 495 12.00 -10.67 33.56
C SER A 495 11.53 -10.25 32.16
N LYS A 496 12.27 -10.55 31.12
CA LYS A 496 12.02 -10.10 29.73
C LYS A 496 11.82 -11.27 28.80
N THR A 497 11.22 -11.03 27.64
CA THR A 497 11.00 -12.05 26.62
C THR A 497 11.80 -11.73 25.38
N LEU A 498 12.60 -12.67 24.89
CA LEU A 498 13.19 -12.66 23.57
C LEU A 498 12.19 -13.28 22.59
N GLU A 499 11.73 -12.51 21.62
CA GLU A 499 10.88 -12.98 20.54
C GLU A 499 11.75 -13.29 19.33
N VAL A 500 11.70 -14.54 18.85
CA VAL A 500 12.41 -15.00 17.64
C VAL A 500 11.40 -15.55 16.67
N ASN A 501 11.47 -15.10 15.42
CA ASN A 501 10.65 -15.61 14.34
C ASN A 501 11.56 -16.10 13.22
N ALA A 502 11.24 -17.26 12.67
CA ALA A 502 11.86 -17.81 11.47
C ALA A 502 10.76 -18.21 10.49
N GLU A 503 10.96 -17.93 9.22
CA GLU A 503 9.97 -18.21 8.20
C GLU A 503 10.63 -18.54 6.86
N TYR A 504 10.01 -19.46 6.13
CA TYR A 504 10.42 -19.88 4.81
C TYR A 504 9.21 -19.92 3.89
N TYR A 505 9.38 -19.35 2.69
CA TYR A 505 8.36 -19.36 1.64
C TYR A 505 8.93 -19.82 0.31
N TYR A 506 8.12 -20.61 -0.39
CA TYR A 506 8.37 -21.04 -1.75
C TYR A 506 7.19 -20.66 -2.64
N THR A 507 7.46 -19.91 -3.71
CA THR A 507 6.48 -19.55 -4.73
C THR A 507 6.91 -20.12 -6.06
N ARG A 508 5.99 -20.79 -6.79
CA ARG A 508 6.24 -21.32 -8.13
C ARG A 508 5.10 -20.88 -9.06
N PHE A 509 5.47 -20.23 -10.16
CA PHE A 509 4.53 -19.82 -11.18
C PHE A 509 4.20 -20.98 -12.14
N GLY A 510 2.93 -21.10 -12.49
CA GLY A 510 2.46 -21.88 -13.63
C GLY A 510 2.48 -21.07 -14.91
N ASN A 511 2.02 -19.81 -14.83
CA ASN A 511 2.21 -18.75 -15.83
C ASN A 511 2.47 -17.42 -15.14
N GLN A 512 3.21 -16.53 -15.82
CA GLN A 512 3.59 -15.21 -15.34
C GLN A 512 3.74 -14.28 -16.52
N LEU A 513 3.36 -13.01 -16.37
CA LEU A 513 3.77 -11.95 -17.27
C LEU A 513 5.28 -11.73 -17.11
N VAL A 514 6.05 -12.01 -18.15
CA VAL A 514 7.49 -11.81 -18.20
C VAL A 514 7.80 -10.63 -19.12
N ILE A 515 8.63 -9.72 -18.64
CA ILE A 515 9.09 -8.58 -19.42
C ILE A 515 10.55 -8.84 -19.81
N ASN A 516 10.78 -9.12 -21.08
CA ASN A 516 12.11 -9.30 -21.63
C ASN A 516 12.66 -7.96 -22.10
N PHE A 517 13.85 -7.63 -21.65
CA PHE A 517 14.57 -6.40 -21.99
C PHE A 517 15.65 -6.73 -23.04
N ASP A 518 15.63 -6.00 -24.16
CA ASP A 518 16.71 -6.07 -25.18
C ASP A 518 17.06 -7.52 -25.59
N GLY A 519 16.03 -8.35 -25.74
CA GLY A 519 16.18 -9.79 -25.96
C GLY A 519 16.07 -10.21 -27.41
N ALA A 520 15.58 -11.44 -27.65
CA ALA A 520 15.44 -12.06 -28.98
C ALA A 520 14.57 -11.26 -29.97
N ARG A 521 13.78 -10.29 -29.52
CA ARG A 521 12.94 -9.40 -30.35
C ARG A 521 13.66 -8.16 -30.85
N GLY A 522 14.91 -7.94 -30.46
CA GLY A 522 15.76 -6.83 -30.89
C GLY A 522 16.28 -5.97 -29.74
N ASP A 523 17.33 -5.19 -30.02
CA ASP A 523 17.86 -4.21 -29.07
C ASP A 523 16.86 -3.08 -28.83
N HIS A 524 16.90 -2.51 -27.63
CA HIS A 524 16.02 -1.42 -27.20
C HIS A 524 14.52 -1.76 -27.27
N THR A 525 14.15 -2.98 -26.86
CA THR A 525 12.75 -3.42 -26.78
C THR A 525 12.35 -3.84 -25.37
N LEU A 526 11.06 -3.64 -25.03
CA LEU A 526 10.37 -4.20 -23.88
C LEU A 526 9.32 -5.17 -24.43
N PHE A 527 9.57 -6.47 -24.31
CA PHE A 527 8.63 -7.47 -24.77
C PHE A 527 7.88 -8.10 -23.59
N PHE A 528 6.58 -7.84 -23.53
CA PHE A 528 5.65 -8.38 -22.56
C PHE A 528 5.08 -9.70 -23.08
N ASP A 529 5.41 -10.79 -22.42
CA ASP A 529 5.08 -12.14 -22.90
C ASP A 529 4.66 -13.07 -21.74
N ASN A 530 4.10 -14.20 -22.08
CA ASN A 530 3.87 -15.29 -21.13
C ASN A 530 5.17 -15.93 -20.68
N LEU A 531 5.15 -16.63 -19.55
CA LEU A 531 6.29 -17.39 -19.07
C LEU A 531 6.57 -18.59 -19.98
N HIS A 532 7.71 -18.60 -20.65
CA HIS A 532 8.24 -19.74 -21.41
C HIS A 532 9.39 -20.40 -20.66
N GLY A 533 9.07 -21.24 -19.64
CA GLY A 533 10.06 -21.92 -18.82
C GLY A 533 9.69 -21.98 -17.34
N ARG A 534 10.59 -21.59 -16.46
CA ARG A 534 10.42 -21.67 -15.01
C ARG A 534 10.47 -20.28 -14.38
N SER A 535 9.61 -20.08 -13.39
CA SER A 535 9.70 -18.93 -12.48
C SER A 535 9.38 -19.37 -11.07
N TYR A 536 10.26 -19.01 -10.12
CA TYR A 536 10.09 -19.34 -8.71
C TYR A 536 10.82 -18.35 -7.81
N SER A 537 10.44 -18.36 -6.52
CA SER A 537 11.13 -17.63 -5.45
C SER A 537 11.23 -18.49 -4.19
N HIS A 538 12.42 -18.50 -3.58
CA HIS A 538 12.67 -18.96 -2.22
C HIS A 538 12.99 -17.76 -1.35
N THR A 539 12.30 -17.63 -0.21
CA THR A 539 12.56 -16.58 0.77
C THR A 539 12.72 -17.21 2.15
N LEU A 540 13.84 -16.94 2.80
CA LEU A 540 14.10 -17.27 4.19
C LEU A 540 14.27 -15.97 4.98
N GLN A 541 13.56 -15.81 6.10
CA GLN A 541 13.71 -14.66 6.99
C GLN A 541 13.80 -15.14 8.44
N VAL A 542 14.69 -14.51 9.20
CA VAL A 542 14.79 -14.67 10.66
C VAL A 542 14.81 -13.27 11.26
N ASP A 543 13.98 -13.04 12.26
CA ASP A 543 13.97 -11.79 13.02
C ASP A 543 13.92 -12.10 14.53
N ALA A 544 14.56 -11.21 15.30
CA ALA A 544 14.59 -11.29 16.75
C ALA A 544 14.34 -9.91 17.36
N THR A 545 13.50 -9.85 18.38
CA THR A 545 13.21 -8.62 19.13
C THR A 545 13.44 -8.87 20.62
N TYR A 546 14.22 -7.98 21.25
CA TYR A 546 14.53 -8.10 22.68
C TYR A 546 14.56 -6.71 23.36
N PRO A 547 13.86 -6.55 24.49
CA PRO A 547 13.99 -5.35 25.33
C PRO A 547 15.28 -5.41 26.13
N LEU A 548 16.32 -4.69 25.67
CA LEU A 548 17.68 -4.71 26.26
C LEU A 548 17.70 -4.19 27.70
N VAL A 549 17.14 -2.98 27.88
CA VAL A 549 16.94 -2.34 29.19
C VAL A 549 15.53 -1.74 29.22
N GLU A 550 15.13 -1.16 30.34
CA GLU A 550 13.84 -0.46 30.42
C GLU A 550 13.80 0.69 29.41
N GLY A 551 12.75 0.72 28.60
CA GLY A 551 12.55 1.69 27.53
C GLY A 551 13.34 1.44 26.25
N LEU A 552 14.38 0.57 26.23
CA LEU A 552 15.19 0.28 25.04
C LEU A 552 14.87 -1.11 24.46
N THR A 553 14.41 -1.13 23.24
CA THR A 553 14.14 -2.35 22.46
C THR A 553 15.06 -2.43 21.25
N ALA A 554 15.66 -3.58 21.00
CA ALA A 554 16.39 -3.90 19.80
C ALA A 554 15.61 -4.91 18.95
N THR A 555 15.53 -4.67 17.65
CA THR A 555 14.99 -5.61 16.66
C THR A 555 16.06 -5.82 15.59
N ALA A 556 16.47 -7.05 15.37
CA ALA A 556 17.38 -7.45 14.29
C ALA A 556 16.67 -8.41 13.35
N ALA A 557 16.87 -8.27 12.06
CA ALA A 557 16.31 -9.17 11.06
C ALA A 557 17.31 -9.42 9.93
N TRP A 558 17.25 -10.63 9.39
CA TRP A 558 17.98 -11.01 8.20
C TRP A 558 17.07 -11.80 7.29
N ARG A 559 17.14 -11.50 5.98
CA ARG A 559 16.36 -12.16 4.94
C ARG A 559 17.24 -12.52 3.77
N TYR A 560 17.00 -13.69 3.19
CA TYR A 560 17.59 -14.17 1.94
C TYR A 560 16.50 -14.45 0.91
N ASN A 561 16.72 -14.03 -0.35
CA ASN A 561 15.81 -14.25 -1.47
C ASN A 561 16.59 -14.89 -2.63
N ASP A 562 16.10 -16.01 -3.17
CA ASP A 562 16.51 -16.56 -4.47
C ASP A 562 15.29 -16.58 -5.40
N ALA A 563 15.09 -15.49 -6.14
CA ALA A 563 14.01 -15.35 -7.12
C ALA A 563 14.59 -15.44 -8.52
N ARG A 564 14.08 -16.40 -9.30
CA ARG A 564 14.54 -16.65 -10.68
C ARG A 564 13.37 -16.77 -11.63
N THR A 565 13.58 -16.28 -12.86
CA THR A 565 12.63 -16.34 -13.96
C THR A 565 13.38 -16.65 -15.27
N THR A 566 12.75 -17.41 -16.14
CA THR A 566 13.28 -17.65 -17.48
C THR A 566 13.01 -16.44 -18.36
N TYR A 567 14.08 -15.79 -18.82
CA TYR A 567 14.09 -14.70 -19.80
C TYR A 567 14.80 -15.21 -21.07
N ASP A 568 14.18 -15.10 -22.21
CA ASP A 568 14.72 -15.56 -23.51
C ASP A 568 15.34 -16.97 -23.45
N GLY A 569 14.62 -17.91 -22.84
CA GLY A 569 15.04 -19.30 -22.70
C GLY A 569 16.08 -19.57 -21.60
N GLN A 570 16.61 -18.56 -20.93
CA GLN A 570 17.61 -18.71 -19.87
C GLN A 570 17.04 -18.41 -18.49
N LEU A 571 17.19 -19.34 -17.54
CA LEU A 571 16.82 -19.15 -16.16
C LEU A 571 17.84 -18.25 -15.46
N ARG A 572 17.44 -17.00 -15.12
CA ARG A 572 18.29 -15.99 -14.51
C ARG A 572 17.71 -15.51 -13.18
N GLN A 573 18.55 -14.91 -12.34
CA GLN A 573 18.08 -14.17 -11.19
C GLN A 573 17.17 -13.02 -11.64
N ARG A 574 16.07 -12.80 -10.90
CA ARG A 574 15.15 -11.70 -11.18
C ARG A 574 15.86 -10.36 -11.02
N PRO A 575 15.83 -9.48 -12.04
CA PRO A 575 16.48 -8.17 -11.97
C PRO A 575 15.97 -7.31 -10.81
N LEU A 576 16.80 -6.38 -10.34
CA LEU A 576 16.51 -5.41 -9.30
C LEU A 576 15.99 -6.04 -7.98
N THR A 577 16.35 -7.31 -7.73
CA THR A 577 15.99 -8.02 -6.51
C THR A 577 17.25 -8.38 -5.73
N SER A 578 17.41 -7.80 -4.53
CA SER A 578 18.53 -8.07 -3.65
C SER A 578 18.51 -9.49 -3.11
N LEU A 579 19.66 -10.17 -3.13
CA LEU A 579 19.81 -11.53 -2.62
C LEU A 579 19.57 -11.62 -1.10
N TYR A 580 19.93 -10.58 -0.36
CA TYR A 580 19.75 -10.55 1.09
C TYR A 580 19.45 -9.14 1.57
N LYS A 581 18.82 -9.05 2.74
CA LYS A 581 18.60 -7.79 3.46
C LYS A 581 18.86 -8.02 4.94
N GLY A 582 19.60 -7.10 5.55
CA GLY A 582 19.77 -6.99 6.99
C GLY A 582 19.07 -5.75 7.52
N LEU A 583 18.51 -5.81 8.73
CA LEU A 583 17.88 -4.69 9.40
C LEU A 583 18.23 -4.74 10.90
N LEU A 584 18.59 -3.59 11.47
CA LEU A 584 18.75 -3.40 12.89
C LEU A 584 18.05 -2.13 13.32
N THR A 585 17.07 -2.25 14.20
CA THR A 585 16.34 -1.11 14.77
C THR A 585 16.55 -1.04 16.26
N LEU A 586 16.95 0.12 16.76
CA LEU A 586 17.01 0.45 18.18
C LEU A 586 15.98 1.53 18.46
N SER A 587 15.09 1.28 19.41
CA SER A 587 14.03 2.21 19.83
C SER A 587 14.13 2.42 21.33
N TYR A 588 14.39 3.67 21.76
CA TYR A 588 14.46 4.04 23.16
C TYR A 588 13.40 5.07 23.50
N LYS A 589 12.59 4.76 24.50
CA LYS A 589 11.61 5.67 25.09
C LYS A 589 11.96 5.91 26.54
N THR A 590 12.13 7.19 26.92
CA THR A 590 12.45 7.56 28.30
C THR A 590 11.36 7.09 29.27
N PRO A 591 11.68 6.84 30.56
CA PRO A 591 10.70 6.40 31.56
C PRO A 591 9.51 7.36 31.71
N THR A 592 9.73 8.66 31.52
CA THR A 592 8.67 9.69 31.52
C THR A 592 7.85 9.71 30.25
N ALA A 593 8.20 8.89 29.25
CA ALA A 593 7.63 8.85 27.91
C ALA A 593 7.64 10.19 27.14
N LEU A 594 8.45 11.17 27.59
CA LEU A 594 8.56 12.49 26.97
C LEU A 594 9.48 12.52 25.76
N TRP A 595 10.49 11.65 25.71
CA TRP A 595 11.42 11.55 24.60
C TRP A 595 11.43 10.14 24.03
N GLN A 596 11.47 10.05 22.71
CA GLN A 596 11.67 8.82 21.98
C GLN A 596 12.79 9.00 20.96
N PHE A 597 13.67 8.01 20.87
CA PHE A 597 14.82 7.95 19.95
C PHE A 597 14.73 6.66 19.18
N ASP A 598 14.67 6.75 17.87
CA ASP A 598 14.62 5.61 16.96
C ASP A 598 15.77 5.68 15.99
N VAL A 599 16.51 4.58 15.82
CA VAL A 599 17.59 4.43 14.86
C VAL A 599 17.41 3.12 14.12
N THR A 600 17.45 3.16 12.80
CA THR A 600 17.34 1.96 11.96
C THR A 600 18.46 1.94 10.93
N GLY A 601 19.28 0.90 10.98
CA GLY A 601 20.28 0.56 9.97
C GLY A 601 19.74 -0.52 9.03
N GLN A 602 19.94 -0.34 7.73
CA GLN A 602 19.59 -1.31 6.70
C GLN A 602 20.82 -1.66 5.88
N LEU A 603 21.00 -2.96 5.58
CA LEU A 603 21.95 -3.48 4.61
C LEU A 603 21.16 -4.12 3.47
N ASN A 604 21.26 -3.55 2.28
CA ASN A 604 20.65 -4.11 1.07
C ASN A 604 21.74 -4.85 0.28
N GLY A 605 21.50 -6.11 -0.02
CA GLY A 605 22.45 -7.00 -0.68
C GLY A 605 22.60 -6.72 -2.16
N LYS A 606 23.63 -7.33 -2.76
CA LYS A 606 23.86 -7.32 -4.20
C LYS A 606 22.71 -8.00 -4.95
N GLY A 607 22.58 -7.69 -6.23
CA GLY A 607 21.62 -8.31 -7.14
C GLY A 607 22.02 -8.11 -8.60
N LYS A 608 21.07 -8.29 -9.52
CA LYS A 608 21.30 -8.24 -10.97
C LYS A 608 20.50 -7.10 -11.62
N LEU A 609 21.07 -6.46 -12.64
CA LEU A 609 20.39 -5.56 -13.55
C LEU A 609 19.71 -6.36 -14.70
N TYR A 610 19.03 -5.67 -15.61
CA TYR A 610 18.32 -6.32 -16.74
C TYR A 610 19.26 -7.04 -17.71
N ASP A 611 20.47 -6.53 -17.90
CA ASP A 611 21.55 -7.15 -18.71
C ASP A 611 22.28 -8.28 -17.99
N ASN A 612 21.81 -8.66 -16.79
CA ASN A 612 22.42 -9.65 -15.88
C ASN A 612 23.78 -9.25 -15.28
N SER A 613 24.20 -7.99 -15.40
CA SER A 613 25.34 -7.45 -14.65
C SER A 613 25.02 -7.32 -13.17
N ASP A 614 26.06 -7.25 -12.32
CA ASP A 614 25.89 -7.14 -10.88
C ASP A 614 25.78 -5.68 -10.43
N TYR A 615 24.85 -5.39 -9.51
CA TYR A 615 24.91 -4.18 -8.68
C TYR A 615 25.40 -4.49 -7.26
N PRO A 616 26.12 -3.55 -6.61
CA PRO A 616 26.75 -3.78 -5.30
C PRO A 616 25.73 -3.74 -4.16
N ALA A 617 26.14 -4.28 -3.00
CA ALA A 617 25.44 -4.07 -1.74
C ALA A 617 25.67 -2.64 -1.21
N TYR A 618 24.67 -2.11 -0.48
CA TYR A 618 24.75 -0.80 0.14
C TYR A 618 24.05 -0.75 1.49
N GLY A 619 24.47 0.20 2.32
CA GLY A 619 23.89 0.43 3.64
C GLY A 619 23.20 1.79 3.74
N GLN A 620 22.11 1.85 4.48
CA GLN A 620 21.39 3.08 4.81
C GLN A 620 21.18 3.17 6.31
N LEU A 621 21.23 4.39 6.83
CA LEU A 621 20.92 4.71 8.22
C LEU A 621 19.82 5.76 8.25
N GLN A 622 18.84 5.56 9.12
CA GLN A 622 17.82 6.56 9.45
C GLN A 622 17.72 6.72 10.97
N ALA A 623 17.40 7.92 11.41
CA ALA A 623 17.21 8.22 12.82
C ALA A 623 16.13 9.27 13.02
N GLN A 624 15.40 9.17 14.13
CA GLN A 624 14.41 10.17 14.54
C GLN A 624 14.46 10.38 16.06
N VAL A 625 14.27 11.62 16.46
CA VAL A 625 14.03 12.03 17.85
C VAL A 625 12.64 12.66 17.91
N THR A 626 11.82 12.21 18.84
CA THR A 626 10.47 12.77 19.09
C THR A 626 10.38 13.29 20.51
N ARG A 627 9.88 14.51 20.66
CA ARG A 627 9.52 15.10 21.95
C ARG A 627 8.03 15.18 22.08
N GLU A 628 7.48 14.49 23.08
CA GLU A 628 6.07 14.53 23.41
C GLU A 628 5.77 15.67 24.39
N PHE A 629 4.69 16.42 24.10
CA PHE A 629 4.07 17.42 24.98
C PHE A 629 2.60 17.02 25.20
N ARG A 630 1.91 17.76 26.03
CA ARG A 630 0.52 17.43 26.42
C ARG A 630 -0.45 17.36 25.22
N HIS A 631 -0.35 18.30 24.29
CA HIS A 631 -1.29 18.45 23.16
C HIS A 631 -0.61 18.34 21.79
N PHE A 632 0.70 18.21 21.74
CA PHE A 632 1.45 18.08 20.48
C PHE A 632 2.74 17.31 20.71
N SER A 633 3.31 16.81 19.64
CA SER A 633 4.68 16.31 19.62
C SER A 633 5.45 16.96 18.47
N VAL A 634 6.77 17.15 18.68
CA VAL A 634 7.70 17.61 17.65
C VAL A 634 8.66 16.48 17.38
N TYR A 635 8.92 16.23 16.12
CA TYR A 635 9.89 15.23 15.68
C TYR A 635 10.91 15.85 14.71
N LEU A 636 12.15 15.41 14.85
CA LEU A 636 13.30 15.76 14.00
C LEU A 636 13.98 14.45 13.61
N GLY A 637 14.25 14.25 12.34
CA GLY A 637 14.89 13.03 11.89
C GLY A 637 15.66 13.20 10.59
N GLY A 638 16.23 12.11 10.13
CA GLY A 638 16.91 12.04 8.85
C GLY A 638 16.84 10.65 8.25
N GLU A 639 16.75 10.63 6.94
CA GLU A 639 16.78 9.42 6.12
C GLU A 639 18.09 9.38 5.31
N ASN A 640 18.52 8.17 4.99
CA ASN A 640 19.73 7.93 4.23
C ASN A 640 20.95 8.72 4.77
N LEU A 641 21.12 8.74 6.10
CA LEU A 641 22.21 9.48 6.78
C LEU A 641 23.62 9.01 6.39
N THR A 642 23.73 7.83 5.75
CA THR A 642 24.95 7.35 5.11
C THR A 642 25.30 8.11 3.83
N ASN A 643 24.37 8.92 3.32
CA ASN A 643 24.47 9.67 2.07
C ASN A 643 24.80 8.79 0.85
N TYR A 644 24.41 7.52 0.89
CA TYR A 644 24.62 6.62 -0.23
C TYR A 644 23.59 6.89 -1.34
N ARG A 645 24.06 6.98 -2.58
CA ARG A 645 23.20 7.12 -3.76
C ARG A 645 23.82 6.44 -4.97
N ILE A 646 23.00 6.07 -5.93
CA ILE A 646 23.46 5.59 -7.23
C ILE A 646 24.15 6.75 -7.95
N ALA A 647 25.40 6.55 -8.38
CA ALA A 647 26.17 7.60 -9.03
C ALA A 647 25.60 8.02 -10.40
N ARG A 648 25.06 7.06 -11.14
CA ARG A 648 24.44 7.26 -12.46
C ARG A 648 23.12 6.46 -12.51
N PRO A 649 22.01 7.02 -12.00
CA PRO A 649 20.72 6.34 -11.99
C PRO A 649 20.10 6.24 -13.39
N ILE A 650 20.49 7.11 -14.32
CA ILE A 650 19.97 7.19 -15.68
C ILE A 650 21.07 6.84 -16.67
N VAL A 651 20.82 5.86 -17.51
CA VAL A 651 21.70 5.48 -18.63
C VAL A 651 21.34 6.37 -19.83
N GLY A 652 22.36 6.93 -20.50
CA GLY A 652 22.16 7.81 -21.68
C GLY A 652 21.52 9.17 -21.34
N ALA A 653 21.70 9.67 -20.10
CA ALA A 653 21.17 10.94 -19.65
C ALA A 653 21.62 12.14 -20.51
N GLU A 654 22.81 12.04 -21.13
CA GLU A 654 23.36 13.03 -22.06
C GLU A 654 22.57 13.17 -23.36
N ASN A 655 21.79 12.16 -23.76
CA ASN A 655 20.89 12.22 -24.91
C ASN A 655 19.63 11.37 -24.71
N PRO A 656 18.60 11.90 -23.99
CA PRO A 656 17.41 11.16 -23.62
C PRO A 656 16.46 10.83 -24.78
N TRP A 657 16.80 11.28 -25.99
CA TRP A 657 16.02 11.01 -27.20
C TRP A 657 16.51 9.76 -27.96
N GLN A 658 17.60 9.16 -27.50
CA GLN A 658 18.12 7.92 -28.10
C GLN A 658 17.43 6.67 -27.53
N PRO A 659 17.35 5.58 -28.31
CA PRO A 659 16.82 4.29 -27.85
C PRO A 659 17.56 3.71 -26.62
N SER A 660 18.84 4.07 -26.43
CA SER A 660 19.67 3.66 -25.28
C SER A 660 19.34 4.37 -23.96
N PHE A 661 18.49 5.41 -23.98
CA PHE A 661 18.07 6.08 -22.76
C PHE A 661 17.28 5.14 -21.85
N ASP A 662 17.66 5.07 -20.57
CA ASP A 662 17.02 4.20 -19.59
C ASP A 662 17.11 4.75 -18.16
N ALA A 663 15.96 5.17 -17.61
CA ALA A 663 15.81 5.61 -16.24
C ALA A 663 15.16 4.53 -15.32
N THR A 664 15.04 3.27 -15.78
CA THR A 664 14.28 2.22 -15.09
C THR A 664 15.14 1.27 -14.26
N GLN A 665 16.49 1.35 -14.35
CA GLN A 665 17.39 0.43 -13.65
C GLN A 665 17.76 0.89 -12.24
N ILE A 666 16.76 1.15 -11.41
CA ILE A 666 16.95 1.68 -10.06
C ILE A 666 17.02 0.55 -9.03
N TRP A 667 18.21 0.33 -8.49
CA TRP A 667 18.51 -0.69 -7.49
C TRP A 667 18.82 -0.14 -6.09
N GLY A 668 18.94 1.18 -5.94
CA GLY A 668 19.26 1.87 -4.68
C GLY A 668 18.67 3.28 -4.63
N PRO A 669 19.04 4.09 -3.63
CA PRO A 669 18.57 5.46 -3.51
C PRO A 669 19.08 6.34 -4.66
N THR A 670 18.24 7.23 -5.15
CA THR A 670 18.59 8.30 -6.11
C THR A 670 18.94 9.59 -5.39
N GLU A 671 18.33 9.85 -4.23
CA GLU A 671 18.61 10.99 -3.37
C GLU A 671 19.62 10.65 -2.28
N GLY A 672 20.44 11.64 -1.88
CA GLY A 672 21.37 11.55 -0.76
C GLY A 672 20.70 11.65 0.61
N ALA A 673 21.48 12.09 1.61
CA ALA A 673 20.98 12.29 2.97
C ALA A 673 19.91 13.41 3.00
N MET A 674 18.81 13.15 3.71
CA MET A 674 17.70 14.07 3.89
C MET A 674 17.43 14.26 5.39
N VAL A 675 17.15 15.50 5.79
CA VAL A 675 16.76 15.84 7.17
C VAL A 675 15.34 16.42 7.13
N TYR A 676 14.53 16.11 8.12
CA TYR A 676 13.16 16.56 8.21
C TYR A 676 12.77 16.98 9.63
N ILE A 677 11.79 17.86 9.71
CA ILE A 677 11.14 18.27 10.95
C ILE A 677 9.62 18.21 10.78
N GLY A 678 8.92 17.89 11.84
CA GLY A 678 7.46 17.97 11.82
C GLY A 678 6.85 18.11 13.20
N ILE A 679 5.56 18.41 13.19
CA ILE A 679 4.73 18.57 14.37
C ILE A 679 3.44 17.75 14.21
N ARG A 680 3.07 17.03 15.26
CA ARG A 680 1.77 16.35 15.39
C ARG A 680 0.99 17.02 16.51
N ILE A 681 -0.26 17.35 16.24
CA ILE A 681 -1.14 18.06 17.17
C ILE A 681 -2.37 17.18 17.43
N LYS A 682 -2.80 17.12 18.68
CA LYS A 682 -4.00 16.40 19.09
C LYS A 682 -4.81 17.25 20.06
N PHE A 683 -6.02 17.61 19.66
CA PHE A 683 -7.00 18.25 20.50
C PHE A 683 -8.16 17.27 20.73
N GLU A 684 -8.28 16.77 21.94
CA GLU A 684 -9.44 15.95 22.34
C GLU A 684 -10.63 16.89 22.59
N THR A 685 -11.80 16.53 22.12
CA THR A 685 -13.04 17.20 22.53
C THR A 685 -13.31 16.87 24.00
N LEU A 686 -13.46 17.91 24.81
CA LEU A 686 -13.85 17.80 26.25
C LEU A 686 -15.25 17.20 26.35
#